data_cb4e6add50afef2960c539229fed8c86
#
_entry.id   cb4e6add50afef2960c539229fed8c86
#
_cell.length_a   1.000
_cell.length_b   1.000
_cell.length_c   1.000
_cell.angle_alpha   90.00
_cell.angle_beta   90.00
_cell.angle_gamma   90.00
#
_symmetry.space_group_name_H-M   'P 1'
#
loop_
_entity.id
_entity.type
_entity.pdbx_description
1 polymer ?
#
loop_
_entity_poly.entity_id
_entity_poly.type
_entity_poly.pdbx_seq_one_letter_code
_entity_poly.pdbx_strand_id
1 'polypeptide(L)'
;NDTLQKTITNKPLEYCTSTATYTGDEDICRVKVGDFENISGYTMAMYTDFTHLDGPLLFIGEQYVVEVDECDEVASYYAGYARVFIDWNHDGEYQVPEEVVLESYYPNTSYNTLVDSFTVPTDAYIGYTGMRVVVREGTDLPDPCGTYGYGETEDYLVLVLPRKAIDAGVTAANVGYAQYEGTTTIAEVKVRNYGYNPLTSFDLITKKDGQVISTTPWSGNLQPDATVTITVSDIPVTSELNNVCFTVQAPNDSIPQNDTRCTQYFGLPSVILFADDMEPTTSLTADASGLWEHGVPQGTVINQAYSAPNVWMTKLASNYPNNITGYLEFPVMNFSGVTDPYLSFYYWVESESGEDGAYIEYSLNNGQTWITLGGVDDPEGYNWYTDYLTNGKSGFSGSSDGWVGAFYKMSALSNKTNVMLRIGFVSDASVNADGFAIDNIVISAYNVPNNVALAEIVTPTSPTTTGSTQTVEIKIANVGTNVVTNVPVSYKINSGTAVNGTYSGSIEPGDTVTYTFTQTYLAPHLDYTLCAYSRYPSDIVRINDTLCMFIESLPAAYDIGVLEIVSPRDSTPTGQPVQVTIAVKNYGTNAVSNIPVRYQLNYANDRNDIIAQTIEPGDTIHFTFTQTYNGPIIQYVLCAETQLSTDEYTPNDGICEILGTYVVGIEDMLEDNEGLVIYPNPSTGELNILLETTKSSEGVLIIRNPLGELVYSENISVSAGKNELRLDLSHQATGLYHCTLMIGDRVYNRVISIQR
;
A
#
# COMPACT_ATOMS: atom_id res chain seq x y z
N ASN A 1 5.98 71.78 -22.29
CA ASN A 1 6.22 70.61 -21.44
C ASN A 1 5.89 69.34 -22.24
N ASP A 2 6.81 69.00 -23.15
CA ASP A 2 6.65 67.82 -23.98
C ASP A 2 7.36 66.66 -23.29
N THR A 3 6.59 65.75 -22.70
CA THR A 3 7.10 64.50 -22.22
C THR A 3 7.18 63.52 -23.39
N LEU A 4 8.39 63.34 -23.94
CA LEU A 4 8.64 62.23 -24.85
C LEU A 4 8.57 60.92 -24.09
N GLN A 5 7.48 60.20 -24.22
CA GLN A 5 7.42 58.75 -23.85
C GLN A 5 8.14 57.98 -24.96
N LYS A 6 9.36 57.53 -24.69
CA LYS A 6 10.04 56.53 -25.49
C LYS A 6 9.59 55.16 -24.98
N THR A 7 8.73 54.49 -25.70
CA THR A 7 8.43 53.08 -25.43
C THR A 7 9.71 52.28 -25.75
N ILE A 8 10.42 51.84 -24.74
CA ILE A 8 11.51 50.87 -24.89
C ILE A 8 10.79 49.51 -24.98
N THR A 9 10.66 48.99 -26.18
CA THR A 9 10.37 47.58 -26.41
C THR A 9 11.64 46.81 -26.07
N ASN A 10 11.65 46.07 -24.95
CA ASN A 10 12.67 45.07 -24.67
C ASN A 10 12.52 43.99 -25.74
N LYS A 11 13.34 44.01 -26.78
CA LYS A 11 13.47 42.89 -27.69
C LYS A 11 14.31 41.85 -26.94
N PRO A 12 13.89 40.59 -26.83
CA PRO A 12 14.76 39.52 -26.28
C PRO A 12 16.06 39.54 -27.08
N LEU A 13 17.21 39.40 -26.41
CA LEU A 13 18.49 39.21 -27.09
C LEU A 13 18.38 37.90 -27.88
N GLU A 14 18.75 37.99 -29.18
CA GLU A 14 18.85 36.80 -30.03
C GLU A 14 20.33 36.50 -30.19
N TYR A 15 20.80 35.45 -29.53
CA TYR A 15 22.18 34.98 -29.74
C TYR A 15 22.30 34.20 -31.03
N CYS A 16 23.52 34.11 -31.56
CA CYS A 16 23.82 33.30 -32.73
C CYS A 16 23.52 31.83 -32.50
N THR A 17 23.18 31.08 -33.54
CA THR A 17 22.98 29.64 -33.46
C THR A 17 24.29 28.91 -33.22
N SER A 18 24.27 27.92 -32.32
CA SER A 18 25.35 26.99 -32.03
C SER A 18 24.75 25.58 -31.89
N THR A 19 25.34 24.60 -32.56
CA THR A 19 24.84 23.21 -32.51
C THR A 19 25.88 22.26 -33.09
N ALA A 20 25.91 21.03 -32.55
CA ALA A 20 26.61 19.92 -33.17
C ALA A 20 25.88 19.44 -34.44
N THR A 21 26.52 18.58 -35.24
CA THR A 21 25.95 17.97 -36.44
C THR A 21 25.70 16.47 -36.25
N TYR A 22 26.24 15.87 -35.20
CA TYR A 22 26.07 14.47 -34.85
C TYR A 22 25.77 14.36 -33.35
N THR A 23 24.85 13.46 -33.02
CA THR A 23 24.48 13.03 -31.66
C THR A 23 25.14 11.71 -31.32
N GLY A 24 25.24 11.41 -30.05
CA GLY A 24 25.67 10.11 -29.57
C GLY A 24 27.17 9.96 -29.41
N ASP A 25 27.81 11.01 -29.02
CA ASP A 25 29.22 11.07 -28.64
C ASP A 25 29.33 12.01 -27.42
N GLU A 26 30.21 13.03 -27.40
CA GLU A 26 30.37 13.93 -26.25
C GLU A 26 29.10 14.72 -25.92
N ASP A 27 28.67 14.70 -24.66
CA ASP A 27 27.49 15.39 -24.15
C ASP A 27 27.82 16.23 -22.89
N ILE A 28 26.97 17.18 -22.53
CA ILE A 28 27.08 17.97 -21.31
C ILE A 28 26.17 17.34 -20.25
N CYS A 29 26.72 16.66 -19.25
CA CYS A 29 25.92 15.98 -18.23
C CYS A 29 25.61 16.84 -17.02
N ARG A 30 26.45 17.85 -16.73
CA ARG A 30 26.24 18.77 -15.60
C ARG A 30 26.91 20.10 -15.86
N VAL A 31 26.22 21.18 -15.52
CA VAL A 31 26.75 22.54 -15.46
C VAL A 31 26.54 23.11 -14.08
N LYS A 32 27.61 23.59 -13.44
CA LYS A 32 27.53 24.22 -12.13
C LYS A 32 28.29 25.55 -12.11
N VAL A 33 27.64 26.59 -11.59
CA VAL A 33 28.22 27.93 -11.41
C VAL A 33 27.78 28.50 -10.07
N GLY A 34 28.70 28.59 -9.11
CA GLY A 34 28.35 29.00 -7.76
C GLY A 34 27.36 28.06 -7.09
N ASP A 35 26.17 28.57 -6.75
CA ASP A 35 25.11 27.77 -6.13
C ASP A 35 24.15 27.13 -7.16
N PHE A 36 24.23 27.53 -8.42
CA PHE A 36 23.45 26.94 -9.51
C PHE A 36 24.06 25.60 -9.93
N GLU A 37 23.22 24.60 -10.12
CA GLU A 37 23.60 23.30 -10.67
C GLU A 37 22.46 22.77 -11.53
N ASN A 38 22.77 22.41 -12.78
CA ASN A 38 21.89 21.67 -13.67
C ASN A 38 22.55 20.34 -14.02
N ILE A 39 21.86 19.25 -13.76
CA ILE A 39 22.27 17.88 -14.12
C ILE A 39 21.33 17.45 -15.24
N SER A 40 21.78 17.58 -16.49
CA SER A 40 21.06 17.19 -17.70
C SER A 40 21.17 15.69 -17.96
N GLY A 41 22.28 15.08 -17.54
CA GLY A 41 22.61 13.70 -17.86
C GLY A 41 22.95 13.51 -19.34
N TYR A 42 23.22 12.30 -19.76
CA TYR A 42 23.48 11.96 -21.15
C TYR A 42 22.21 12.02 -21.99
N THR A 43 22.07 13.02 -22.86
CA THR A 43 20.83 13.30 -23.61
C THR A 43 20.92 12.98 -25.10
N MET A 44 22.13 12.84 -25.66
CA MET A 44 22.40 12.79 -27.11
C MET A 44 21.85 14.01 -27.85
N ALA A 45 21.76 15.17 -27.21
CA ALA A 45 21.28 16.39 -27.80
C ALA A 45 22.42 17.14 -28.51
N MET A 46 22.15 17.74 -29.65
CA MET A 46 23.09 18.63 -30.36
C MET A 46 23.05 20.04 -29.80
N TYR A 47 21.93 20.42 -29.21
CA TYR A 47 21.63 21.69 -28.60
C TYR A 47 20.48 21.57 -27.61
N THR A 48 20.66 22.14 -26.43
CA THR A 48 19.61 22.17 -25.40
C THR A 48 19.42 23.61 -24.88
N ASP A 49 18.17 24.07 -24.80
CA ASP A 49 17.78 25.37 -24.29
C ASP A 49 17.29 25.29 -22.84
N PHE A 50 18.13 25.66 -21.91
CA PHE A 50 17.82 25.79 -20.48
C PHE A 50 17.54 27.20 -20.01
N THR A 51 17.27 28.16 -20.92
CA THR A 51 16.97 29.57 -20.55
C THR A 51 15.69 29.73 -19.73
N HIS A 52 14.87 28.68 -19.65
CA HIS A 52 13.67 28.63 -18.81
C HIS A 52 13.96 28.30 -17.35
N LEU A 53 15.17 27.82 -17.02
CA LEU A 53 15.59 27.56 -15.64
C LEU A 53 15.98 28.86 -14.91
N ASP A 54 15.86 28.85 -13.58
CA ASP A 54 16.46 29.87 -12.73
C ASP A 54 17.99 29.69 -12.72
N GLY A 55 18.69 30.31 -13.62
CA GLY A 55 20.13 30.15 -13.82
C GLY A 55 21.00 30.76 -12.71
N PRO A 56 22.33 30.85 -12.93
CA PRO A 56 23.27 31.36 -11.93
C PRO A 56 22.98 32.81 -11.50
N LEU A 57 23.03 33.07 -10.18
CA LEU A 57 23.03 34.40 -9.59
C LEU A 57 24.47 34.81 -9.29
N LEU A 58 24.97 35.87 -9.95
CA LEU A 58 26.32 36.33 -9.85
C LEU A 58 26.39 37.81 -9.37
N PHE A 59 27.32 38.08 -8.47
CA PHE A 59 27.52 39.46 -7.96
C PHE A 59 28.76 40.11 -8.55
N ILE A 60 28.60 41.34 -8.99
CA ILE A 60 29.68 42.15 -9.58
C ILE A 60 30.90 42.20 -8.63
N GLY A 61 32.08 41.87 -9.18
CA GLY A 61 33.36 41.86 -8.44
C GLY A 61 33.62 40.62 -7.61
N GLU A 62 32.68 39.70 -7.50
CA GLU A 62 32.87 38.42 -6.77
C GLU A 62 33.47 37.36 -7.69
N GLN A 63 34.17 36.39 -7.09
CA GLN A 63 34.74 35.23 -7.77
C GLN A 63 33.86 34.00 -7.65
N TYR A 64 33.67 33.29 -8.75
CA TYR A 64 32.90 32.05 -8.84
C TYR A 64 33.74 30.94 -9.47
N VAL A 65 33.40 29.71 -9.10
CA VAL A 65 33.88 28.50 -9.75
C VAL A 65 32.81 28.06 -10.76
N VAL A 66 33.23 27.68 -11.95
CA VAL A 66 32.44 27.06 -12.98
C VAL A 66 32.93 25.62 -13.15
N GLU A 67 31.99 24.66 -13.15
CA GLU A 67 32.24 23.26 -13.39
C GLU A 67 31.36 22.81 -14.55
N VAL A 68 31.94 22.04 -15.47
CA VAL A 68 31.22 21.37 -16.56
C VAL A 68 31.63 19.93 -16.57
N ASP A 69 30.65 19.01 -16.44
CA ASP A 69 30.88 17.60 -16.60
C ASP A 69 30.54 17.23 -18.05
N GLU A 70 31.54 16.81 -18.76
CA GLU A 70 31.41 16.15 -20.05
C GLU A 70 31.31 14.66 -19.83
N CYS A 71 30.42 14.01 -20.54
CA CYS A 71 30.19 12.58 -20.47
C CYS A 71 29.97 11.95 -21.84
N ASP A 72 30.28 10.66 -21.94
CA ASP A 72 30.14 9.87 -23.14
C ASP A 72 29.79 8.44 -22.74
N GLU A 73 28.61 7.95 -23.16
CA GLU A 73 28.13 6.58 -22.85
C GLU A 73 28.39 5.58 -23.99
N VAL A 74 29.00 6.01 -25.12
CA VAL A 74 29.39 5.09 -26.19
C VAL A 74 30.78 4.51 -25.94
N ALA A 75 31.06 3.35 -26.52
CA ALA A 75 32.31 2.58 -26.28
C ALA A 75 33.58 3.23 -26.85
N SER A 76 33.51 4.39 -27.49
CA SER A 76 34.62 5.09 -28.10
C SER A 76 34.68 6.52 -27.55
N TYR A 77 35.67 6.81 -26.74
CA TYR A 77 35.87 8.12 -26.10
C TYR A 77 36.89 8.92 -26.86
N TYR A 78 36.61 10.21 -27.11
CA TYR A 78 37.48 11.10 -27.81
C TYR A 78 37.84 12.31 -26.95
N ALA A 79 38.94 12.95 -27.25
CA ALA A 79 39.42 14.12 -26.53
C ALA A 79 38.93 15.39 -27.21
N GLY A 80 38.65 16.44 -26.43
CA GLY A 80 38.16 17.69 -26.97
C GLY A 80 38.35 18.84 -26.01
N TYR A 81 37.55 19.87 -26.22
CA TYR A 81 37.56 21.08 -25.42
C TYR A 81 36.15 21.51 -25.03
N ALA A 82 36.05 22.09 -23.82
CA ALA A 82 34.85 22.81 -23.40
C ALA A 82 35.17 24.29 -23.24
N ARG A 83 34.20 25.13 -23.58
CA ARG A 83 34.18 26.54 -23.26
C ARG A 83 32.84 26.96 -22.68
N VAL A 84 32.91 27.90 -21.72
CA VAL A 84 31.73 28.58 -21.18
C VAL A 84 31.88 30.07 -21.47
N PHE A 85 30.83 30.65 -22.00
CA PHE A 85 30.75 32.06 -22.37
C PHE A 85 29.66 32.74 -21.54
N ILE A 86 29.90 34.01 -21.13
CA ILE A 86 28.88 34.88 -20.53
C ILE A 86 28.95 36.25 -21.20
N ASP A 87 27.83 36.70 -21.75
CA ASP A 87 27.69 38.02 -22.36
C ASP A 87 27.65 39.12 -21.28
N TRP A 88 28.81 39.61 -20.87
CA TRP A 88 28.92 40.57 -19.77
C TRP A 88 28.40 41.97 -20.13
N ASN A 89 28.42 42.33 -21.39
CA ASN A 89 28.00 43.65 -21.83
C ASN A 89 26.55 43.69 -22.35
N HIS A 90 25.91 42.52 -22.48
CA HIS A 90 24.52 42.36 -22.91
C HIS A 90 24.24 42.90 -24.32
N ASP A 91 25.17 42.67 -25.26
CA ASP A 91 25.03 43.10 -26.64
C ASP A 91 24.50 42.02 -27.60
N GLY A 92 24.38 40.77 -27.11
CA GLY A 92 23.87 39.61 -27.85
C GLY A 92 24.94 38.85 -28.63
N GLU A 93 26.21 39.15 -28.39
CA GLU A 93 27.36 38.47 -28.97
C GLU A 93 28.26 37.96 -27.83
N TYR A 94 28.93 36.83 -28.02
CA TYR A 94 29.94 36.33 -27.08
C TYR A 94 31.34 36.69 -27.59
N GLN A 95 32.00 37.62 -26.93
CA GLN A 95 33.33 38.06 -27.32
C GLN A 95 34.42 37.11 -26.78
N VAL A 96 35.37 36.75 -27.63
CA VAL A 96 36.53 35.92 -27.30
C VAL A 96 37.80 36.76 -27.34
N PRO A 97 38.61 36.80 -26.27
CA PRO A 97 38.53 36.00 -25.04
C PRO A 97 37.79 36.66 -23.87
N GLU A 98 37.25 37.88 -23.99
CA GLU A 98 36.80 38.72 -22.89
C GLU A 98 35.61 38.13 -22.11
N GLU A 99 34.78 37.31 -22.75
CA GLU A 99 33.57 36.71 -22.19
C GLU A 99 33.69 35.19 -22.00
N VAL A 100 34.90 34.63 -22.16
CA VAL A 100 35.18 33.24 -21.84
C VAL A 100 35.47 33.08 -20.36
N VAL A 101 34.65 32.28 -19.66
CA VAL A 101 34.79 32.03 -18.20
C VAL A 101 35.34 30.64 -17.88
N LEU A 102 35.31 29.72 -18.84
CA LEU A 102 36.01 28.45 -18.81
C LEU A 102 36.54 28.12 -20.20
N GLU A 103 37.80 27.67 -20.27
CA GLU A 103 38.41 27.06 -21.45
C GLU A 103 39.26 25.88 -20.96
N SER A 104 38.82 24.66 -21.23
CA SER A 104 39.50 23.49 -20.72
C SER A 104 39.53 22.34 -21.74
N TYR A 105 40.65 21.62 -21.74
CA TYR A 105 40.81 20.37 -22.49
C TYR A 105 40.31 19.20 -21.67
N TYR A 106 39.61 18.25 -22.30
CA TYR A 106 39.27 16.94 -21.71
C TYR A 106 39.94 15.80 -22.47
N PRO A 107 40.44 14.76 -21.75
CA PRO A 107 41.05 13.59 -22.37
C PRO A 107 39.94 12.60 -22.82
N ASN A 108 40.33 11.58 -23.60
CA ASN A 108 39.48 10.53 -24.11
C ASN A 108 39.09 9.52 -23.02
N THR A 109 38.23 9.93 -22.07
CA THR A 109 37.67 9.14 -21.01
C THR A 109 36.14 9.33 -20.97
N SER A 110 35.40 8.37 -20.49
CA SER A 110 33.93 8.39 -20.48
C SER A 110 33.27 9.49 -19.64
N TYR A 111 34.03 10.16 -18.81
CA TYR A 111 33.54 11.22 -17.93
C TYR A 111 34.66 12.14 -17.52
N ASN A 112 34.45 13.44 -17.70
CA ASN A 112 35.44 14.46 -17.41
C ASN A 112 34.80 15.65 -16.67
N THR A 113 35.26 15.97 -15.46
CA THR A 113 34.88 17.22 -14.77
C THR A 113 35.90 18.33 -15.09
N LEU A 114 35.43 19.37 -15.72
CA LEU A 114 36.24 20.55 -16.12
C LEU A 114 35.92 21.67 -15.14
N VAL A 115 36.95 22.29 -14.58
CA VAL A 115 36.80 23.30 -13.54
C VAL A 115 37.68 24.51 -13.84
N ASP A 116 37.08 25.70 -13.74
CA ASP A 116 37.81 26.99 -13.79
C ASP A 116 37.16 27.98 -12.80
N SER A 117 37.78 29.15 -12.64
CA SER A 117 37.26 30.24 -11.82
C SER A 117 37.35 31.56 -12.52
N PHE A 118 36.34 32.38 -12.38
CA PHE A 118 36.28 33.71 -12.98
C PHE A 118 35.82 34.75 -11.96
N THR A 119 36.12 36.03 -12.24
CA THR A 119 35.62 37.17 -11.46
C THR A 119 34.63 37.95 -12.33
N VAL A 120 33.44 38.23 -11.81
CA VAL A 120 32.43 39.01 -12.52
C VAL A 120 32.98 40.44 -12.79
N PRO A 121 33.01 40.91 -14.02
CA PRO A 121 33.52 42.26 -14.32
C PRO A 121 32.78 43.36 -13.55
N THR A 122 33.51 44.40 -13.16
CA THR A 122 32.92 45.53 -12.39
C THR A 122 31.99 46.41 -13.21
N ASP A 123 32.05 46.29 -14.52
CA ASP A 123 31.23 46.97 -15.52
C ASP A 123 30.23 46.05 -16.22
N ALA A 124 30.07 44.81 -15.71
CA ALA A 124 29.08 43.88 -16.24
C ALA A 124 27.65 44.45 -16.20
N TYR A 125 26.85 44.06 -17.18
CA TYR A 125 25.44 44.46 -17.26
C TYR A 125 24.66 43.95 -16.04
N ILE A 126 23.87 44.84 -15.45
CA ILE A 126 23.01 44.49 -14.30
C ILE A 126 21.67 44.00 -14.82
N GLY A 127 21.39 42.73 -14.62
CA GLY A 127 20.16 42.07 -15.09
C GLY A 127 20.44 40.68 -15.65
N TYR A 128 19.46 40.14 -16.36
CA TYR A 128 19.60 38.83 -17.02
C TYR A 128 20.44 39.01 -18.32
N THR A 129 21.41 38.11 -18.51
CA THR A 129 22.20 37.99 -19.72
C THR A 129 22.44 36.53 -20.10
N GLY A 130 22.94 36.25 -21.30
CA GLY A 130 23.14 34.88 -21.79
C GLY A 130 24.41 34.24 -21.24
N MET A 131 24.32 32.94 -20.98
CA MET A 131 25.46 32.05 -20.77
C MET A 131 25.33 30.89 -21.74
N ARG A 132 26.43 30.52 -22.40
CA ARG A 132 26.51 29.39 -23.32
C ARG A 132 27.63 28.46 -22.91
N VAL A 133 27.33 27.17 -22.85
CA VAL A 133 28.29 26.08 -22.63
C VAL A 133 28.43 25.32 -23.94
N VAL A 134 29.64 25.07 -24.40
CA VAL A 134 29.92 24.28 -25.61
C VAL A 134 30.98 23.25 -25.30
N VAL A 135 30.64 21.98 -25.48
CA VAL A 135 31.59 20.86 -25.51
C VAL A 135 31.78 20.42 -26.95
N ARG A 136 33.03 20.20 -27.39
CA ARG A 136 33.33 19.85 -28.75
C ARG A 136 34.52 18.89 -28.83
N GLU A 137 34.37 17.78 -29.56
CA GLU A 137 35.43 16.85 -29.90
C GLU A 137 36.48 17.50 -30.81
N GLY A 138 37.73 17.10 -30.62
CA GLY A 138 38.85 17.41 -31.51
C GLY A 138 39.84 18.41 -30.95
N THR A 139 40.63 19.02 -31.84
CA THR A 139 41.74 19.90 -31.47
C THR A 139 41.40 21.39 -31.57
N ASP A 140 40.23 21.72 -32.09
CA ASP A 140 39.80 23.11 -32.25
C ASP A 140 39.01 23.57 -31.04
N LEU A 141 39.32 24.74 -30.52
CA LEU A 141 38.57 25.35 -29.43
C LEU A 141 37.11 25.63 -29.85
N PRO A 142 36.12 25.38 -29.00
CA PRO A 142 34.74 25.73 -29.29
C PRO A 142 34.56 27.20 -29.59
N ASP A 143 33.87 27.52 -30.69
CA ASP A 143 33.39 28.86 -31.04
C ASP A 143 31.99 29.03 -30.45
N PRO A 144 31.59 30.17 -29.92
CA PRO A 144 30.25 30.35 -29.38
C PRO A 144 29.15 30.23 -30.45
N CYS A 145 29.49 30.34 -31.73
CA CYS A 145 28.55 30.39 -32.84
C CYS A 145 28.88 29.34 -33.91
N GLY A 146 27.87 28.88 -34.64
CA GLY A 146 28.04 28.02 -35.81
C GLY A 146 27.72 26.56 -35.57
N THR A 147 28.20 25.72 -36.51
CA THR A 147 28.02 24.27 -36.43
C THR A 147 29.38 23.56 -36.36
N TYR A 148 29.45 22.53 -35.56
CA TYR A 148 30.65 21.71 -35.38
C TYR A 148 30.32 20.22 -35.50
N GLY A 149 31.29 19.33 -35.36
CA GLY A 149 31.10 17.89 -35.60
C GLY A 149 30.33 17.21 -34.48
N TYR A 150 31.06 16.77 -33.47
CA TYR A 150 30.54 16.06 -32.28
C TYR A 150 30.57 16.96 -31.06
N GLY A 151 29.65 16.73 -30.10
CA GLY A 151 29.49 17.49 -28.86
C GLY A 151 28.12 18.11 -28.71
N GLU A 152 27.95 18.97 -27.70
CA GLU A 152 26.70 19.64 -27.36
C GLU A 152 26.88 21.12 -27.07
N THR A 153 25.80 21.90 -27.28
CA THR A 153 25.67 23.30 -26.83
C THR A 153 24.47 23.38 -25.86
N GLU A 154 24.67 24.00 -24.70
CA GLU A 154 23.59 24.36 -23.77
C GLU A 154 23.55 25.89 -23.55
N ASP A 155 22.35 26.46 -23.61
CA ASP A 155 22.10 27.87 -23.33
C ASP A 155 21.36 28.11 -22.02
N TYR A 156 21.81 29.11 -21.25
CA TYR A 156 21.26 29.49 -19.95
C TYR A 156 21.08 31.01 -19.86
N LEU A 157 20.24 31.46 -18.89
CA LEU A 157 20.24 32.86 -18.45
C LEU A 157 21.00 32.99 -17.12
N VAL A 158 21.82 34.03 -17.02
CA VAL A 158 22.55 34.40 -15.80
C VAL A 158 21.98 35.71 -15.26
N LEU A 159 21.72 35.81 -13.97
CA LEU A 159 21.32 37.02 -13.29
C LEU A 159 22.56 37.71 -12.65
N VAL A 160 22.96 38.86 -13.14
CA VAL A 160 24.09 39.65 -12.62
C VAL A 160 23.58 40.83 -11.80
N LEU A 161 24.01 40.92 -10.52
CA LEU A 161 23.57 41.95 -9.58
C LEU A 161 24.73 42.60 -8.81
N PRO A 162 24.58 43.85 -8.34
CA PRO A 162 25.54 44.47 -7.43
C PRO A 162 25.23 44.01 -6.00
N ARG A 163 26.24 43.56 -5.23
CA ARG A 163 26.06 43.23 -3.82
C ARG A 163 25.70 44.45 -2.96
N LYS A 164 24.73 44.34 -2.07
CA LYS A 164 24.19 45.43 -1.21
C LYS A 164 24.43 45.13 0.28
N ALA A 165 24.21 46.17 1.12
CA ALA A 165 24.35 46.00 2.56
C ALA A 165 23.34 45.02 3.14
N ILE A 166 22.09 45.10 2.67
CA ILE A 166 20.99 44.20 3.03
C ILE A 166 20.43 43.63 1.72
N ASP A 167 20.41 42.30 1.62
CA ASP A 167 19.92 41.56 0.46
C ASP A 167 19.60 40.17 0.91
N ALA A 168 18.33 39.79 0.89
CA ALA A 168 17.84 38.48 1.25
C ALA A 168 17.22 37.81 0.02
N GLY A 169 17.62 36.61 -0.33
CA GLY A 169 17.05 35.93 -1.48
C GLY A 169 16.58 34.50 -1.17
N VAL A 170 15.63 34.02 -1.94
CA VAL A 170 15.15 32.63 -1.87
C VAL A 170 16.00 31.76 -2.80
N THR A 171 16.77 30.84 -2.24
CA THR A 171 17.65 29.93 -3.01
C THR A 171 17.01 28.62 -3.42
N ALA A 172 16.09 28.12 -2.61
CA ALA A 172 15.36 26.89 -2.92
C ALA A 172 13.96 26.90 -2.29
N ALA A 173 13.03 26.25 -2.95
CA ALA A 173 11.69 26.01 -2.44
C ALA A 173 11.29 24.57 -2.83
N ASN A 174 11.17 23.71 -1.81
CA ASN A 174 10.85 22.32 -1.98
C ASN A 174 9.42 22.06 -1.48
N VAL A 175 8.54 21.59 -2.35
CA VAL A 175 7.20 21.09 -2.04
C VAL A 175 7.12 19.68 -2.58
N GLY A 176 6.52 18.74 -1.85
CA GLY A 176 6.33 17.37 -2.36
C GLY A 176 5.67 17.38 -3.74
N TYR A 177 6.08 16.48 -4.63
CA TYR A 177 5.72 16.48 -6.06
C TYR A 177 4.22 16.38 -6.31
N ALA A 178 3.48 15.62 -5.48
CA ALA A 178 2.04 15.46 -5.57
C ALA A 178 1.42 15.23 -4.19
N GLN A 179 0.20 15.73 -4.03
CA GLN A 179 -0.63 15.56 -2.83
C GLN A 179 -2.08 15.41 -3.26
N TYR A 180 -2.96 14.85 -2.42
CA TYR A 180 -4.37 14.75 -2.77
C TYR A 180 -5.10 16.10 -2.65
N GLU A 181 -5.97 16.41 -3.61
CA GLU A 181 -6.81 17.61 -3.55
C GLU A 181 -7.66 17.66 -2.27
N GLY A 182 -7.90 18.88 -1.76
CA GLY A 182 -8.63 19.09 -0.51
C GLY A 182 -7.77 18.90 0.75
N THR A 183 -6.50 18.52 0.63
CA THR A 183 -5.53 18.45 1.73
C THR A 183 -4.67 19.71 1.79
N THR A 184 -3.69 19.72 2.69
CA THR A 184 -2.62 20.73 2.74
C THR A 184 -1.27 20.06 2.62
N THR A 185 -0.27 20.79 2.10
CA THR A 185 1.12 20.35 2.03
C THR A 185 2.05 21.30 2.76
N ILE A 186 3.31 20.93 2.88
CA ILE A 186 4.37 21.69 3.54
C ILE A 186 5.44 22.05 2.49
N ALA A 187 6.05 23.22 2.64
CA ALA A 187 7.23 23.60 1.87
C ALA A 187 8.43 23.84 2.79
N GLU A 188 9.60 23.43 2.32
CA GLU A 188 10.88 23.84 2.87
C GLU A 188 11.51 24.90 1.98
N VAL A 189 11.62 26.11 2.50
CA VAL A 189 12.13 27.27 1.77
C VAL A 189 13.47 27.69 2.33
N LYS A 190 14.51 27.73 1.50
CA LYS A 190 15.85 28.20 1.89
C LYS A 190 15.99 29.67 1.55
N VAL A 191 16.28 30.48 2.57
CA VAL A 191 16.58 31.92 2.43
C VAL A 191 18.04 32.14 2.74
N ARG A 192 18.76 32.82 1.85
CA ARG A 192 20.18 33.20 1.98
C ARG A 192 20.32 34.69 2.19
N ASN A 193 21.30 35.10 3.00
CA ASN A 193 21.73 36.48 3.12
C ASN A 193 22.82 36.76 2.08
N TYR A 194 22.51 37.47 1.03
CA TYR A 194 23.43 37.89 -0.01
C TYR A 194 24.08 39.26 0.30
N GLY A 195 23.63 39.95 1.34
CA GLY A 195 24.16 41.26 1.75
C GLY A 195 25.50 41.19 2.51
N TYR A 196 26.11 42.37 2.75
CA TYR A 196 27.31 42.47 3.56
C TYR A 196 27.03 42.44 5.07
N ASN A 197 25.80 42.79 5.47
CA ASN A 197 25.41 42.91 6.88
C ASN A 197 24.55 41.68 7.28
N PRO A 198 24.63 41.28 8.56
CA PRO A 198 23.74 40.25 9.06
C PRO A 198 22.27 40.65 8.92
N LEU A 199 21.42 39.73 8.47
CA LEU A 199 19.95 39.86 8.52
C LEU A 199 19.46 39.55 9.92
N THR A 200 18.63 40.41 10.47
CA THR A 200 18.06 40.24 11.81
C THR A 200 16.57 39.86 11.79
N SER A 201 15.88 40.13 10.70
CA SER A 201 14.49 39.76 10.48
C SER A 201 14.11 39.86 9.02
N PHE A 202 13.13 39.05 8.62
CA PHE A 202 12.40 39.15 7.35
C PHE A 202 11.04 38.49 7.48
N ASP A 203 10.14 38.80 6.57
CA ASP A 203 8.89 38.10 6.37
C ASP A 203 8.98 37.23 5.10
N LEU A 204 8.59 35.95 5.20
CA LEU A 204 8.43 35.08 4.04
C LEU A 204 6.95 35.03 3.66
N ILE A 205 6.63 35.65 2.52
CA ILE A 205 5.27 35.70 1.96
C ILE A 205 5.06 34.53 1.04
N THR A 206 4.04 33.72 1.33
CA THR A 206 3.62 32.60 0.48
C THR A 206 2.42 33.00 -0.36
N LYS A 207 2.55 32.85 -1.68
CA LYS A 207 1.45 33.08 -2.63
C LYS A 207 1.12 31.80 -3.35
N LYS A 208 -0.16 31.43 -3.40
CA LYS A 208 -0.67 30.34 -4.24
C LYS A 208 -1.52 30.94 -5.35
N ASP A 209 -1.22 30.57 -6.60
CA ASP A 209 -1.91 31.07 -7.78
C ASP A 209 -2.04 32.60 -7.80
N GLY A 210 -0.97 33.29 -7.35
CA GLY A 210 -0.86 34.73 -7.25
C GLY A 210 -1.51 35.37 -6.03
N GLN A 211 -2.24 34.62 -5.19
CA GLN A 211 -2.89 35.11 -3.96
C GLN A 211 -2.05 34.82 -2.72
N VAL A 212 -1.89 35.81 -1.83
CA VAL A 212 -1.21 35.62 -0.55
C VAL A 212 -2.04 34.68 0.32
N ILE A 213 -1.45 33.58 0.75
CA ILE A 213 -2.09 32.59 1.63
C ILE A 213 -1.50 32.61 3.06
N SER A 214 -0.23 32.98 3.20
CA SER A 214 0.40 33.11 4.52
C SER A 214 1.56 34.10 4.50
N THR A 215 1.95 34.58 5.68
CA THR A 215 3.18 35.32 5.94
C THR A 215 3.84 34.71 7.17
N THR A 216 5.06 34.22 7.00
CA THR A 216 5.83 33.56 8.05
C THR A 216 6.97 34.50 8.48
N PRO A 217 6.90 35.14 9.66
CA PRO A 217 7.96 36.02 10.14
C PRO A 217 9.16 35.18 10.62
N TRP A 218 10.36 35.65 10.31
CA TRP A 218 11.60 35.14 10.84
C TRP A 218 12.39 36.23 11.58
N SER A 219 13.04 35.85 12.68
CA SER A 219 13.95 36.71 13.41
C SER A 219 15.15 35.91 13.91
N GLY A 220 16.34 36.51 13.80
CA GLY A 220 17.58 35.83 14.17
C GLY A 220 18.80 36.69 13.90
N ASN A 221 19.92 36.05 13.58
CA ASN A 221 21.16 36.70 13.16
C ASN A 221 21.79 35.86 12.02
N LEU A 222 21.29 36.05 10.81
CA LEU A 222 21.79 35.33 9.63
C LEU A 222 22.99 36.10 9.05
N GLN A 223 24.17 35.51 9.19
CA GLN A 223 25.42 36.11 8.72
C GLN A 223 25.44 36.23 7.17
N PRO A 224 26.27 37.13 6.61
CA PRO A 224 26.53 37.14 5.17
C PRO A 224 26.83 35.75 4.65
N ASP A 225 26.28 35.43 3.48
CA ASP A 225 26.37 34.13 2.77
C ASP A 225 25.77 32.92 3.50
N ALA A 226 25.26 33.08 4.70
CA ALA A 226 24.57 32.00 5.42
C ALA A 226 23.14 31.81 4.92
N THR A 227 22.66 30.57 5.07
CA THR A 227 21.30 30.15 4.67
C THR A 227 20.52 29.67 5.89
N VAL A 228 19.21 29.95 5.89
CA VAL A 228 18.26 29.42 6.86
C VAL A 228 17.11 28.71 6.12
N THR A 229 16.66 27.58 6.62
CA THR A 229 15.48 26.87 6.10
C THR A 229 14.25 27.24 6.91
N ILE A 230 13.19 27.67 6.23
CA ILE A 230 11.88 28.02 6.79
C ILE A 230 10.88 26.95 6.34
N THR A 231 10.19 26.33 7.30
CA THR A 231 9.08 25.43 7.01
C THR A 231 7.78 26.25 6.93
N VAL A 232 7.11 26.16 5.80
CA VAL A 232 5.76 26.74 5.59
C VAL A 232 4.75 25.61 5.56
N SER A 233 3.79 25.60 6.49
CA SER A 233 2.71 24.62 6.57
C SER A 233 1.41 25.15 5.96
N ASP A 234 0.42 24.25 5.87
CA ASP A 234 -0.97 24.55 5.51
C ASP A 234 -1.16 25.16 4.12
N ILE A 235 -0.28 24.81 3.17
CA ILE A 235 -0.42 25.20 1.76
C ILE A 235 -1.56 24.38 1.14
N PRO A 236 -2.69 24.98 0.70
CA PRO A 236 -3.83 24.23 0.18
C PRO A 236 -3.50 23.52 -1.13
N VAL A 237 -3.97 22.28 -1.27
CA VAL A 237 -3.89 21.50 -2.51
C VAL A 237 -5.22 21.58 -3.24
N THR A 238 -5.19 22.11 -4.47
CA THR A 238 -6.33 22.07 -5.41
C THR A 238 -6.04 21.06 -6.52
N SER A 239 -7.07 20.69 -7.30
CA SER A 239 -6.91 19.75 -8.41
C SER A 239 -5.87 20.21 -9.43
N GLU A 240 -5.22 19.25 -10.06
CA GLU A 240 -4.23 19.45 -11.12
C GLU A 240 -3.00 20.27 -10.67
N LEU A 241 -2.45 21.10 -11.54
CA LEU A 241 -1.21 21.82 -11.30
C LEU A 241 -1.43 23.03 -10.37
N ASN A 242 -0.70 23.07 -9.27
CA ASN A 242 -0.69 24.16 -8.31
C ASN A 242 0.62 24.93 -8.41
N ASN A 243 0.55 26.26 -8.47
CA ASN A 243 1.73 27.13 -8.47
C ASN A 243 1.85 27.80 -7.10
N VAL A 244 3.00 27.70 -6.46
CA VAL A 244 3.31 28.39 -5.22
C VAL A 244 4.60 29.16 -5.34
N CYS A 245 4.54 30.41 -4.90
CA CYS A 245 5.69 31.32 -4.89
C CYS A 245 5.98 31.77 -3.46
N PHE A 246 7.26 31.83 -3.14
CA PHE A 246 7.77 32.31 -1.85
C PHE A 246 8.58 33.57 -2.08
N THR A 247 8.19 34.66 -1.43
CA THR A 247 8.87 35.95 -1.54
C THR A 247 9.39 36.34 -0.18
N VAL A 248 10.71 36.53 -0.03
CA VAL A 248 11.31 37.12 1.17
C VAL A 248 11.18 38.64 1.12
N GLN A 249 10.83 39.25 2.25
CA GLN A 249 10.80 40.70 2.43
C GLN A 249 11.65 41.07 3.64
N ALA A 250 12.90 41.53 3.40
CA ALA A 250 13.76 42.02 4.47
C ALA A 250 13.72 43.59 4.49
N PRO A 251 13.74 44.21 5.69
CA PRO A 251 13.77 45.66 5.78
C PRO A 251 15.04 46.25 5.12
N ASN A 252 14.84 47.20 4.23
CA ASN A 252 15.90 47.88 3.44
C ASN A 252 16.57 47.00 2.38
N ASP A 253 16.02 45.90 2.05
CA ASP A 253 16.35 45.13 0.86
C ASP A 253 15.97 45.98 -0.39
N SER A 254 16.84 46.03 -1.38
CA SER A 254 16.62 46.80 -2.60
C SER A 254 16.89 45.98 -3.86
N ILE A 255 17.05 44.67 -3.73
CA ILE A 255 17.31 43.72 -4.83
C ILE A 255 16.14 42.75 -4.97
N PRO A 256 15.01 43.18 -5.55
CA PRO A 256 13.81 42.33 -5.64
C PRO A 256 13.92 41.16 -6.65
N GLN A 257 15.01 41.05 -7.38
CA GLN A 257 15.22 40.08 -8.45
C GLN A 257 15.47 38.65 -7.89
N ASN A 258 16.05 38.52 -6.66
CA ASN A 258 16.33 37.27 -6.01
C ASN A 258 15.35 36.96 -4.85
N ASP A 259 14.40 37.86 -4.57
CA ASP A 259 13.48 37.74 -3.46
C ASP A 259 12.49 36.59 -3.62
N THR A 260 12.13 36.24 -4.85
CA THR A 260 11.01 35.32 -5.12
C THR A 260 11.48 34.08 -5.86
N ARG A 261 11.06 32.91 -5.36
CA ARG A 261 11.16 31.64 -6.06
C ARG A 261 9.82 30.94 -6.09
N CYS A 262 9.45 30.44 -7.26
CA CYS A 262 8.22 29.68 -7.46
C CYS A 262 8.55 28.21 -7.70
N THR A 263 7.64 27.35 -7.27
CA THR A 263 7.67 25.92 -7.57
C THR A 263 6.26 25.43 -7.83
N GLN A 264 6.14 24.22 -8.35
CA GLN A 264 4.87 23.59 -8.69
C GLN A 264 4.73 22.28 -7.95
N TYR A 265 3.49 21.89 -7.66
CA TYR A 265 3.12 20.58 -7.16
C TYR A 265 1.77 20.18 -7.75
N PHE A 266 1.52 18.88 -7.83
CA PHE A 266 0.31 18.35 -8.46
C PHE A 266 -0.70 17.93 -7.40
N GLY A 267 -1.96 18.35 -7.57
CA GLY A 267 -3.10 17.89 -6.77
C GLY A 267 -3.73 16.65 -7.41
N LEU A 268 -3.42 15.48 -6.86
CA LEU A 268 -4.00 14.23 -7.32
C LEU A 268 -5.48 14.13 -6.93
N PRO A 269 -6.29 13.41 -7.68
CA PRO A 269 -7.70 13.16 -7.35
C PRO A 269 -7.86 12.50 -5.98
N SER A 270 -8.84 12.97 -5.20
CA SER A 270 -9.09 12.46 -3.84
C SER A 270 -10.05 11.27 -3.78
N VAL A 271 -10.77 10.95 -4.85
CA VAL A 271 -11.65 9.78 -4.89
C VAL A 271 -10.83 8.53 -5.22
N ILE A 272 -10.54 7.72 -4.21
CA ILE A 272 -9.73 6.52 -4.34
C ILE A 272 -10.57 5.37 -4.91
N LEU A 273 -10.19 4.87 -6.09
CA LEU A 273 -10.81 3.71 -6.75
C LEU A 273 -10.12 2.40 -6.34
N PHE A 274 -8.81 2.46 -6.09
CA PHE A 274 -7.98 1.35 -5.65
C PHE A 274 -6.80 1.89 -4.87
N ALA A 275 -6.41 1.20 -3.80
CA ALA A 275 -5.20 1.49 -3.06
C ALA A 275 -4.59 0.19 -2.54
N ASP A 276 -3.26 0.10 -2.57
CA ASP A 276 -2.47 -1.00 -2.04
C ASP A 276 -1.15 -0.43 -1.51
N ASP A 277 -0.98 -0.47 -0.20
CA ASP A 277 0.22 -0.01 0.51
C ASP A 277 1.20 -1.15 0.82
N MET A 278 0.94 -2.35 0.27
CA MET A 278 1.70 -3.59 0.46
C MET A 278 1.65 -4.15 1.90
N GLU A 279 0.80 -3.63 2.81
CA GLU A 279 0.85 -3.91 4.25
C GLU A 279 -0.45 -4.48 4.84
N PRO A 280 -0.39 -5.54 5.62
CA PRO A 280 0.62 -6.63 5.65
C PRO A 280 0.40 -7.61 4.48
N THR A 281 -0.64 -7.42 3.70
CA THR A 281 -1.03 -8.22 2.54
C THR A 281 -1.30 -7.32 1.36
N THR A 282 -1.15 -7.83 0.17
CA THR A 282 -1.38 -7.13 -1.08
C THR A 282 -2.49 -7.77 -1.89
N SER A 283 -3.16 -7.00 -2.72
CA SER A 283 -4.15 -7.45 -3.71
C SER A 283 -3.55 -7.74 -5.09
N LEU A 284 -2.26 -7.42 -5.30
CA LEU A 284 -1.54 -7.74 -6.52
C LEU A 284 -1.12 -9.20 -6.53
N THR A 285 -0.95 -9.77 -7.73
CA THR A 285 -0.59 -11.17 -7.90
C THR A 285 0.57 -11.31 -8.90
N ALA A 286 1.67 -11.93 -8.45
CA ALA A 286 2.79 -12.25 -9.33
C ALA A 286 2.45 -13.44 -10.25
N ASP A 287 3.01 -13.42 -11.46
CA ASP A 287 2.92 -14.54 -12.39
C ASP A 287 3.81 -15.73 -11.96
N ALA A 288 3.81 -16.79 -12.76
CA ALA A 288 4.59 -18.00 -12.48
C ALA A 288 6.10 -17.88 -12.78
N SER A 289 6.60 -16.73 -13.23
CA SER A 289 8.04 -16.52 -13.53
C SER A 289 8.92 -16.63 -12.29
N GLY A 290 8.35 -16.38 -11.11
CA GLY A 290 9.09 -16.31 -9.85
C GLY A 290 10.02 -15.10 -9.75
N LEU A 291 9.82 -14.08 -10.59
CA LEU A 291 10.60 -12.85 -10.58
C LEU A 291 10.15 -11.92 -9.46
N TRP A 292 8.85 -11.64 -9.37
CA TRP A 292 8.28 -10.73 -8.40
C TRP A 292 8.10 -11.37 -7.03
N GLU A 293 8.58 -10.69 -5.99
CA GLU A 293 8.51 -11.12 -4.59
C GLU A 293 7.92 -10.01 -3.72
N HIS A 294 7.03 -10.38 -2.79
CA HIS A 294 6.43 -9.47 -1.83
C HIS A 294 7.07 -9.65 -0.45
N GLY A 295 7.52 -8.58 0.17
CA GLY A 295 8.12 -8.61 1.51
C GLY A 295 9.12 -7.49 1.77
N VAL A 296 9.93 -7.65 2.81
CA VAL A 296 10.96 -6.67 3.21
C VAL A 296 12.13 -6.71 2.23
N PRO A 297 12.47 -5.58 1.57
CA PRO A 297 13.60 -5.53 0.64
C PRO A 297 14.94 -5.70 1.37
N GLN A 298 15.85 -6.48 0.78
CA GLN A 298 17.16 -6.84 1.31
C GLN A 298 18.25 -6.73 0.22
N GLY A 299 18.02 -5.96 -0.82
CA GLY A 299 18.98 -5.70 -1.88
C GLY A 299 20.21 -4.92 -1.41
N THR A 300 21.19 -4.80 -2.25
CA THR A 300 22.42 -4.04 -1.93
C THR A 300 22.20 -2.54 -1.96
N VAL A 301 21.30 -2.06 -2.81
CA VAL A 301 20.90 -0.67 -2.97
C VAL A 301 19.46 -0.50 -2.51
N ILE A 302 18.52 -1.27 -3.06
CA ILE A 302 17.10 -1.26 -2.68
C ILE A 302 16.92 -2.09 -1.40
N ASN A 303 17.08 -1.46 -0.23
CA ASN A 303 17.13 -2.12 1.07
C ASN A 303 16.14 -1.60 2.11
N GLN A 304 15.22 -0.72 1.71
CA GLN A 304 14.16 -0.17 2.56
C GLN A 304 12.89 0.07 1.74
N ALA A 305 11.73 -0.13 2.36
CA ALA A 305 10.43 0.19 1.78
C ALA A 305 10.20 1.71 1.82
N TYR A 306 9.32 2.22 0.97
CA TYR A 306 8.80 3.58 1.08
C TYR A 306 7.83 3.67 2.27
N SER A 307 6.81 2.82 2.31
CA SER A 307 5.99 2.54 3.48
C SER A 307 6.44 1.20 4.08
N ALA A 308 6.90 1.22 5.33
CA ALA A 308 7.51 0.04 5.94
C ALA A 308 6.45 -0.96 6.47
N PRO A 309 6.73 -2.27 6.42
CA PRO A 309 8.00 -2.89 6.07
C PRO A 309 8.12 -3.48 4.66
N ASN A 310 7.01 -3.66 3.90
CA ASN A 310 7.01 -4.48 2.70
C ASN A 310 6.97 -3.68 1.40
N VAL A 311 7.39 -4.32 0.31
CA VAL A 311 7.28 -3.83 -1.08
C VAL A 311 6.95 -5.00 -2.00
N TRP A 312 6.58 -4.74 -3.26
CA TRP A 312 6.81 -5.65 -4.36
C TRP A 312 8.13 -5.32 -5.06
N MET A 313 8.99 -6.32 -5.23
CA MET A 313 10.31 -6.17 -5.84
C MET A 313 10.65 -7.34 -6.76
N THR A 314 11.49 -7.10 -7.75
CA THR A 314 11.97 -8.11 -8.71
C THR A 314 13.01 -9.07 -8.13
N LYS A 315 13.16 -9.23 -6.93
CA LYS A 315 13.90 -10.10 -6.01
C LYS A 315 14.22 -9.35 -4.73
N LEU A 316 13.76 -9.84 -3.59
CA LEU A 316 13.95 -9.13 -2.31
C LEU A 316 15.39 -9.15 -1.80
N ALA A 317 16.18 -10.20 -2.12
CA ALA A 317 17.48 -10.44 -1.50
C ALA A 317 18.60 -10.81 -2.50
N SER A 318 18.37 -10.63 -3.79
CA SER A 318 19.36 -10.91 -4.83
C SER A 318 19.07 -10.07 -6.07
N ASN A 319 20.04 -9.94 -6.97
CA ASN A 319 19.81 -9.33 -8.27
C ASN A 319 18.75 -10.09 -9.07
N TYR A 320 18.05 -9.40 -9.96
CA TYR A 320 17.15 -10.04 -10.92
C TYR A 320 17.94 -10.95 -11.88
N PRO A 321 17.35 -12.05 -12.41
CA PRO A 321 18.00 -12.93 -13.39
C PRO A 321 18.08 -12.28 -14.78
N ASN A 322 19.13 -12.58 -15.54
CA ASN A 322 19.23 -12.22 -16.95
C ASN A 322 18.23 -13.01 -17.82
N ASN A 323 17.83 -12.47 -18.97
CA ASN A 323 16.88 -13.05 -19.93
C ASN A 323 15.54 -13.43 -19.30
N ILE A 324 15.00 -12.59 -18.43
CA ILE A 324 13.71 -12.86 -17.80
C ILE A 324 12.66 -11.83 -18.21
N THR A 325 11.42 -12.28 -18.26
CA THR A 325 10.25 -11.40 -18.27
C THR A 325 9.26 -11.93 -17.25
N GLY A 326 8.78 -11.08 -16.37
CA GLY A 326 7.79 -11.44 -15.35
C GLY A 326 6.78 -10.31 -15.13
N TYR A 327 5.61 -10.67 -14.65
CA TYR A 327 4.48 -9.75 -14.49
C TYR A 327 3.93 -9.74 -13.07
N LEU A 328 3.55 -8.54 -12.63
CA LEU A 328 2.78 -8.30 -11.41
C LEU A 328 1.42 -7.74 -11.82
N GLU A 329 0.34 -8.48 -11.55
CA GLU A 329 -0.99 -8.18 -12.04
C GLU A 329 -1.86 -7.51 -10.98
N PHE A 330 -2.62 -6.50 -11.39
CA PHE A 330 -3.65 -5.85 -10.58
C PHE A 330 -4.96 -6.65 -10.61
N PRO A 331 -5.84 -6.48 -9.63
CA PRO A 331 -7.24 -6.89 -9.76
C PRO A 331 -7.88 -6.23 -10.98
N VAL A 332 -8.91 -6.87 -11.53
CA VAL A 332 -9.66 -6.30 -12.67
C VAL A 332 -10.39 -5.04 -12.23
N MET A 333 -10.18 -3.94 -12.95
CA MET A 333 -10.74 -2.62 -12.65
C MET A 333 -11.96 -2.31 -13.50
N ASN A 334 -12.87 -1.50 -12.94
CA ASN A 334 -14.03 -0.96 -13.64
C ASN A 334 -14.03 0.57 -13.52
N PHE A 335 -13.84 1.25 -14.64
CA PHE A 335 -13.86 2.71 -14.73
C PHE A 335 -15.12 3.25 -15.40
N SER A 336 -16.23 2.49 -15.34
CA SER A 336 -17.52 2.94 -15.90
C SER A 336 -17.96 4.25 -15.24
N GLY A 337 -18.16 5.30 -16.05
CA GLY A 337 -18.50 6.64 -15.57
C GLY A 337 -17.33 7.47 -15.01
N VAL A 338 -16.14 6.92 -14.96
CA VAL A 338 -14.92 7.64 -14.55
C VAL A 338 -14.28 8.28 -15.75
N THR A 339 -13.95 9.56 -15.62
CA THR A 339 -13.15 10.30 -16.62
C THR A 339 -11.75 10.48 -16.05
N ASP A 340 -10.77 10.23 -16.88
CA ASP A 340 -9.35 10.46 -16.57
C ASP A 340 -8.93 9.87 -15.20
N PRO A 341 -8.98 8.56 -15.01
CA PRO A 341 -8.40 7.96 -13.80
C PRO A 341 -6.88 8.17 -13.75
N TYR A 342 -6.34 8.37 -12.56
CA TYR A 342 -4.91 8.53 -12.32
C TYR A 342 -4.35 7.28 -11.63
N LEU A 343 -3.20 6.81 -12.08
CA LEU A 343 -2.37 5.82 -11.39
C LEU A 343 -1.20 6.57 -10.76
N SER A 344 -0.98 6.41 -9.47
CA SER A 344 0.18 6.94 -8.75
C SER A 344 0.80 5.86 -7.88
N PHE A 345 2.12 5.92 -7.71
CA PHE A 345 2.90 4.99 -6.89
C PHE A 345 4.28 5.56 -6.60
N TYR A 346 5.01 4.90 -5.70
CA TYR A 346 6.43 5.13 -5.53
C TYR A 346 7.20 3.95 -6.11
N TYR A 347 8.31 4.25 -6.80
CA TYR A 347 9.21 3.23 -7.33
C TYR A 347 10.66 3.51 -6.98
N TRP A 348 11.46 2.47 -6.96
CA TRP A 348 12.92 2.53 -6.92
C TRP A 348 13.45 1.56 -7.96
N VAL A 349 14.27 2.06 -8.89
CA VAL A 349 14.88 1.28 -9.97
C VAL A 349 16.39 1.29 -9.85
N GLU A 350 16.99 0.11 -10.00
CA GLU A 350 18.41 -0.15 -10.15
C GLU A 350 18.57 -1.24 -11.20
N SER A 351 18.78 -0.86 -12.46
CA SER A 351 18.86 -1.78 -13.60
C SER A 351 19.87 -1.29 -14.63
N GLU A 352 20.18 -2.13 -15.63
CA GLU A 352 20.98 -1.72 -16.77
C GLU A 352 20.21 -0.69 -17.60
N SER A 353 20.80 0.53 -17.72
CA SER A 353 20.15 1.66 -18.41
C SER A 353 19.91 1.35 -19.88
N GLY A 354 18.71 1.65 -20.38
CA GLY A 354 18.35 1.45 -21.78
C GLY A 354 18.10 0.00 -22.22
N GLU A 355 18.35 -0.97 -21.36
CA GLU A 355 18.17 -2.39 -21.70
C GLU A 355 17.16 -3.07 -20.77
N ASP A 356 17.39 -3.02 -19.45
CA ASP A 356 16.58 -3.69 -18.44
C ASP A 356 15.66 -2.71 -17.71
N GLY A 357 14.45 -3.16 -17.36
CA GLY A 357 13.58 -2.29 -16.57
C GLY A 357 12.13 -2.71 -16.50
N ALA A 358 11.34 -1.87 -15.81
CA ALA A 358 9.93 -2.09 -15.58
C ALA A 358 9.06 -1.21 -16.51
N TYR A 359 7.89 -1.74 -16.87
CA TYR A 359 6.90 -1.04 -17.68
C TYR A 359 5.49 -1.43 -17.25
N ILE A 360 4.51 -0.58 -17.54
CA ILE A 360 3.11 -0.82 -17.19
C ILE A 360 2.30 -1.06 -18.45
N GLU A 361 1.41 -2.04 -18.41
CA GLU A 361 0.54 -2.40 -19.52
C GLU A 361 -0.92 -2.50 -19.07
N TYR A 362 -1.82 -2.25 -20.01
CA TYR A 362 -3.24 -2.51 -19.82
C TYR A 362 -3.82 -3.39 -20.94
N SER A 363 -4.91 -4.09 -20.60
CA SER A 363 -5.71 -4.87 -21.53
C SER A 363 -7.19 -4.54 -21.35
N LEU A 364 -7.91 -4.43 -22.47
CA LEU A 364 -9.36 -4.22 -22.53
C LEU A 364 -10.13 -5.44 -23.06
N ASN A 365 -9.42 -6.55 -23.30
CA ASN A 365 -9.95 -7.78 -23.91
C ASN A 365 -9.56 -9.06 -23.13
N ASN A 366 -9.61 -8.99 -21.80
CA ASN A 366 -9.30 -10.11 -20.90
C ASN A 366 -7.87 -10.67 -21.08
N GLY A 367 -6.87 -9.80 -21.26
CA GLY A 367 -5.47 -10.21 -21.36
C GLY A 367 -5.06 -10.81 -22.72
N GLN A 368 -5.92 -10.77 -23.75
CA GLN A 368 -5.56 -11.30 -25.09
C GLN A 368 -4.54 -10.40 -25.80
N THR A 369 -4.61 -9.10 -25.60
CA THR A 369 -3.62 -8.13 -26.06
C THR A 369 -3.30 -7.14 -24.96
N TRP A 370 -2.06 -6.70 -24.91
CA TRP A 370 -1.56 -5.75 -23.94
C TRP A 370 -0.97 -4.54 -24.65
N ILE A 371 -1.20 -3.37 -24.10
CA ILE A 371 -0.76 -2.07 -24.62
C ILE A 371 0.03 -1.39 -23.51
N THR A 372 1.23 -0.90 -23.81
CA THR A 372 2.04 -0.13 -22.87
C THR A 372 1.31 1.16 -22.49
N LEU A 373 1.28 1.48 -21.22
CA LEU A 373 0.61 2.65 -20.68
C LEU A 373 1.58 3.85 -20.72
N GLY A 374 1.39 4.75 -21.67
CA GLY A 374 2.26 5.91 -21.87
C GLY A 374 3.55 5.60 -22.64
N GLY A 375 4.41 6.60 -22.76
CA GLY A 375 5.70 6.57 -23.43
C GLY A 375 6.74 7.41 -22.69
N VAL A 376 7.98 7.40 -23.18
CA VAL A 376 9.01 8.36 -22.76
C VAL A 376 8.51 9.76 -23.15
N ASP A 377 8.67 10.75 -22.27
CA ASP A 377 8.22 12.15 -22.45
C ASP A 377 6.71 12.32 -22.66
N ASP A 378 5.90 11.36 -22.24
CA ASP A 378 4.44 11.46 -22.35
C ASP A 378 3.90 12.56 -21.41
N PRO A 379 3.21 13.60 -21.94
CA PRO A 379 2.72 14.72 -21.13
C PRO A 379 1.62 14.35 -20.10
N GLU A 380 1.03 13.16 -20.19
CA GLU A 380 0.09 12.64 -19.20
C GLU A 380 0.80 12.01 -17.98
N GLY A 381 2.13 11.84 -18.05
CA GLY A 381 2.97 11.28 -17.00
C GLY A 381 3.81 12.33 -16.24
N TYR A 382 4.14 12.03 -14.99
CA TYR A 382 5.11 12.75 -14.19
C TYR A 382 6.07 11.75 -13.54
N ASN A 383 7.37 11.98 -13.67
CA ASN A 383 8.41 10.98 -13.35
C ASN A 383 8.06 9.62 -13.96
N TRP A 384 7.52 9.66 -15.18
CA TRP A 384 7.13 8.49 -15.94
C TRP A 384 8.35 8.02 -16.73
N TYR A 385 8.33 6.99 -17.42
CA TYR A 385 9.41 6.29 -18.11
C TYR A 385 10.66 7.11 -18.44
N THR A 386 11.81 6.49 -18.22
CA THR A 386 13.12 7.11 -18.41
C THR A 386 13.79 6.70 -19.73
N ASP A 387 13.37 5.52 -20.31
CA ASP A 387 14.10 4.95 -21.43
C ASP A 387 13.27 3.97 -22.27
N TYR A 388 13.87 3.44 -23.33
CA TYR A 388 13.37 2.32 -24.12
C TYR A 388 14.13 1.05 -23.72
N LEU A 389 13.40 -0.01 -23.38
CA LEU A 389 13.93 -1.27 -22.90
C LEU A 389 14.28 -2.23 -24.05
N THR A 390 15.06 -3.28 -23.77
CA THR A 390 15.49 -4.31 -24.74
C THR A 390 14.33 -4.94 -25.53
N ASN A 391 13.10 -4.94 -25.00
CA ASN A 391 11.90 -5.39 -25.69
C ASN A 391 11.21 -4.32 -26.56
N GLY A 392 11.82 -3.14 -26.69
CA GLY A 392 11.32 -1.99 -27.47
C GLY A 392 10.17 -1.23 -26.82
N LYS A 393 9.88 -1.44 -25.54
CA LYS A 393 8.85 -0.70 -24.79
C LYS A 393 9.50 0.43 -24.00
N SER A 394 8.76 1.52 -23.83
CA SER A 394 9.11 2.55 -22.85
C SER A 394 9.01 2.00 -21.44
N GLY A 395 9.97 2.33 -20.56
CA GLY A 395 10.01 1.80 -19.20
C GLY A 395 10.86 2.63 -18.24
N PHE A 396 10.85 2.21 -16.98
CA PHE A 396 11.72 2.72 -15.92
C PHE A 396 13.01 1.91 -15.93
N SER A 397 14.15 2.56 -16.17
CA SER A 397 15.45 1.94 -16.39
C SER A 397 16.56 2.75 -15.70
N GLY A 398 17.75 2.19 -15.56
CA GLY A 398 18.90 2.83 -14.91
C GLY A 398 18.78 2.87 -13.39
N SER A 399 19.23 3.98 -12.76
CA SER A 399 19.15 4.23 -11.32
C SER A 399 18.29 5.44 -11.02
N SER A 400 17.39 5.31 -10.03
CA SER A 400 16.57 6.42 -9.51
C SER A 400 17.16 7.08 -8.27
N ASP A 401 18.32 6.61 -7.76
CA ASP A 401 18.97 7.11 -6.54
C ASP A 401 18.04 7.16 -5.30
N GLY A 402 17.05 6.26 -5.24
CA GLY A 402 16.09 6.20 -4.15
C GLY A 402 14.64 6.11 -4.63
N TRP A 403 13.71 6.29 -3.67
CA TRP A 403 12.28 6.27 -3.96
C TRP A 403 11.83 7.51 -4.71
N VAL A 404 11.21 7.31 -5.87
CA VAL A 404 10.64 8.36 -6.72
C VAL A 404 9.13 8.18 -6.79
N GLY A 405 8.39 9.26 -6.54
CA GLY A 405 6.95 9.28 -6.76
C GLY A 405 6.62 9.55 -8.22
N ALA A 406 5.77 8.72 -8.81
CA ALA A 406 5.29 8.85 -10.17
C ALA A 406 3.77 8.84 -10.25
N PHE A 407 3.21 9.49 -11.24
CA PHE A 407 1.81 9.33 -11.60
C PHE A 407 1.60 9.39 -13.11
N TYR A 408 0.49 8.81 -13.55
CA TYR A 408 0.06 8.85 -14.95
C TYR A 408 -1.45 9.04 -15.04
N LYS A 409 -1.89 9.99 -15.88
CA LYS A 409 -3.27 10.23 -16.22
C LYS A 409 -3.72 9.22 -17.28
N MET A 410 -4.50 8.23 -16.90
CA MET A 410 -4.91 7.13 -17.78
C MET A 410 -6.11 7.50 -18.67
N SER A 411 -6.02 8.59 -19.46
CA SER A 411 -7.12 9.11 -20.29
C SER A 411 -7.70 8.05 -21.26
N ALA A 412 -6.85 7.16 -21.78
CA ALA A 412 -7.24 6.05 -22.64
C ALA A 412 -8.18 5.04 -21.95
N LEU A 413 -8.20 5.01 -20.62
CA LEU A 413 -9.01 4.11 -19.80
C LEU A 413 -10.31 4.75 -19.31
N SER A 414 -10.58 6.02 -19.64
CA SER A 414 -11.84 6.71 -19.31
C SER A 414 -13.04 5.90 -19.77
N ASN A 415 -14.02 5.70 -18.86
CA ASN A 415 -15.26 4.95 -19.12
C ASN A 415 -15.08 3.49 -19.57
N LYS A 416 -13.91 2.87 -19.37
CA LYS A 416 -13.68 1.46 -19.72
C LYS A 416 -14.12 0.54 -18.57
N THR A 417 -14.72 -0.57 -18.93
CA THR A 417 -15.03 -1.66 -18.01
C THR A 417 -14.06 -2.80 -18.25
N ASN A 418 -13.87 -3.65 -17.22
CA ASN A 418 -13.04 -4.84 -17.32
C ASN A 418 -11.59 -4.54 -17.76
N VAL A 419 -10.99 -3.52 -17.13
CA VAL A 419 -9.62 -3.10 -17.39
C VAL A 419 -8.68 -3.99 -16.57
N MET A 420 -7.75 -4.65 -17.24
CA MET A 420 -6.64 -5.35 -16.60
C MET A 420 -5.39 -4.47 -16.68
N LEU A 421 -4.67 -4.35 -15.58
CA LEU A 421 -3.39 -3.66 -15.49
C LEU A 421 -2.33 -4.65 -15.01
N ARG A 422 -1.09 -4.48 -15.47
CA ARG A 422 0.05 -5.24 -14.96
C ARG A 422 1.34 -4.43 -15.06
N ILE A 423 2.28 -4.73 -14.19
CA ILE A 423 3.66 -4.24 -14.25
C ILE A 423 4.51 -5.37 -14.81
N GLY A 424 5.15 -5.15 -15.94
CA GLY A 424 6.13 -6.05 -16.51
C GLY A 424 7.54 -5.61 -16.12
N PHE A 425 8.45 -6.54 -15.97
CA PHE A 425 9.89 -6.29 -15.93
C PHE A 425 10.56 -7.20 -16.96
N VAL A 426 11.52 -6.66 -17.69
CA VAL A 426 12.29 -7.39 -18.69
C VAL A 426 13.78 -7.17 -18.45
N SER A 427 14.58 -8.21 -18.69
CA SER A 427 16.03 -8.12 -18.71
C SER A 427 16.63 -8.84 -19.92
N ASP A 428 17.79 -8.37 -20.37
CA ASP A 428 18.58 -8.95 -21.42
C ASP A 428 19.55 -10.05 -20.92
N ALA A 429 20.59 -10.37 -21.67
CA ALA A 429 21.54 -11.46 -21.35
C ALA A 429 22.72 -11.03 -20.49
N SER A 430 22.90 -9.74 -20.26
CA SER A 430 24.06 -9.16 -19.56
C SER A 430 23.66 -8.52 -18.24
N VAL A 431 24.40 -7.64 -17.72
CA VAL A 431 24.32 -6.89 -16.46
C VAL A 431 23.01 -7.09 -15.66
N ASN A 432 23.11 -7.29 -14.36
CA ASN A 432 21.95 -7.35 -13.47
C ASN A 432 22.24 -6.62 -12.15
N ALA A 433 21.20 -6.07 -11.57
CA ALA A 433 21.26 -5.30 -10.33
C ALA A 433 20.09 -5.66 -9.41
N ASP A 434 19.78 -4.83 -8.42
CA ASP A 434 18.67 -5.07 -7.49
C ASP A 434 17.29 -5.08 -8.19
N GLY A 435 17.13 -4.33 -9.30
CA GLY A 435 15.96 -4.35 -10.17
C GLY A 435 14.98 -3.23 -9.90
N PHE A 436 13.71 -3.56 -9.74
CA PHE A 436 12.63 -2.59 -9.57
C PHE A 436 11.80 -2.93 -8.34
N ALA A 437 11.59 -1.95 -7.50
CA ALA A 437 10.66 -2.02 -6.36
C ALA A 437 9.52 -1.03 -6.54
N ILE A 438 8.33 -1.39 -6.07
CA ILE A 438 7.14 -0.53 -6.09
C ILE A 438 6.40 -0.60 -4.76
N ASP A 439 5.83 0.55 -4.35
CA ASP A 439 5.14 0.71 -3.09
C ASP A 439 4.03 1.79 -3.21
N ASN A 440 3.05 1.78 -2.31
CA ASN A 440 1.97 2.77 -2.22
C ASN A 440 1.26 3.06 -3.56
N ILE A 441 0.73 2.02 -4.18
CA ILE A 441 -0.04 2.15 -5.42
C ILE A 441 -1.44 2.69 -5.14
N VAL A 442 -1.82 3.76 -5.85
CA VAL A 442 -3.17 4.33 -5.78
C VAL A 442 -3.72 4.58 -7.18
N ILE A 443 -4.97 4.14 -7.42
CA ILE A 443 -5.76 4.60 -8.57
C ILE A 443 -6.86 5.51 -8.05
N SER A 444 -6.94 6.73 -8.56
CA SER A 444 -7.87 7.77 -8.11
C SER A 444 -8.53 8.52 -9.27
N ALA A 445 -9.60 9.26 -8.96
CA ALA A 445 -10.30 10.11 -9.93
C ALA A 445 -10.87 11.36 -9.25
N TYR A 446 -11.07 12.45 -10.02
CA TYR A 446 -11.70 13.67 -9.50
C TYR A 446 -13.20 13.50 -9.26
N ASN A 447 -13.88 12.73 -10.11
CA ASN A 447 -15.33 12.53 -10.07
C ASN A 447 -15.70 11.08 -10.37
N VAL A 448 -16.70 10.57 -9.65
CA VAL A 448 -17.38 9.31 -9.95
C VAL A 448 -18.90 9.53 -9.92
N PRO A 449 -19.65 8.93 -10.84
CA PRO A 449 -21.11 9.15 -10.92
C PRO A 449 -21.85 8.62 -9.69
N ASN A 450 -21.56 7.42 -9.28
CA ASN A 450 -22.22 6.75 -8.16
C ASN A 450 -21.16 6.33 -7.14
N ASN A 451 -21.20 6.96 -5.97
CA ASN A 451 -20.33 6.66 -4.85
C ASN A 451 -21.11 6.91 -3.55
N VAL A 452 -21.35 5.85 -2.79
CA VAL A 452 -22.13 5.85 -1.55
C VAL A 452 -21.23 5.43 -0.41
N ALA A 453 -20.75 6.38 0.36
CA ALA A 453 -19.87 6.13 1.50
C ALA A 453 -20.64 5.89 2.80
N LEU A 454 -20.10 5.08 3.69
CA LEU A 454 -20.48 5.03 5.10
C LEU A 454 -19.69 6.11 5.85
N ALA A 455 -20.37 7.18 6.27
CA ALA A 455 -19.73 8.31 6.91
C ALA A 455 -19.52 8.11 8.43
N GLU A 456 -20.45 7.41 9.11
CA GLU A 456 -20.41 7.26 10.57
C GLU A 456 -21.29 6.09 11.02
N ILE A 457 -20.87 5.39 12.06
CA ILE A 457 -21.75 4.56 12.91
C ILE A 457 -22.13 5.43 14.09
N VAL A 458 -23.40 5.88 14.14
CA VAL A 458 -23.90 6.81 15.16
C VAL A 458 -24.21 6.08 16.46
N THR A 459 -24.85 4.91 16.33
CA THR A 459 -25.12 4.00 17.44
C THR A 459 -24.84 2.54 17.06
N PRO A 460 -24.46 1.71 18.02
CA PRO A 460 -24.18 2.02 19.42
C PRO A 460 -22.92 2.87 19.58
N THR A 461 -22.75 3.47 20.76
CA THR A 461 -21.47 4.07 21.18
C THR A 461 -20.73 3.08 22.07
N SER A 462 -19.39 3.11 22.01
CA SER A 462 -18.56 2.33 22.95
C SER A 462 -18.35 3.11 24.26
N PRO A 463 -18.39 2.45 25.43
CA PRO A 463 -18.70 1.03 25.65
C PRO A 463 -20.21 0.71 25.69
N THR A 464 -20.57 -0.58 25.53
CA THR A 464 -21.92 -1.11 25.72
C THR A 464 -21.98 -2.07 26.91
N THR A 465 -23.13 -2.13 27.62
CA THR A 465 -23.29 -3.12 28.69
C THR A 465 -23.78 -4.45 28.11
N THR A 466 -23.15 -5.55 28.50
CA THR A 466 -23.56 -6.92 28.16
C THR A 466 -25.06 -7.12 28.33
N GLY A 467 -25.72 -7.76 27.35
CA GLY A 467 -27.15 -8.05 27.37
C GLY A 467 -28.05 -6.83 27.08
N SER A 468 -27.52 -5.62 27.05
CA SER A 468 -28.32 -4.46 26.67
C SER A 468 -28.73 -4.51 25.20
N THR A 469 -29.97 -4.13 24.92
CA THR A 469 -30.48 -4.05 23.55
C THR A 469 -29.88 -2.85 22.82
N GLN A 470 -29.19 -3.10 21.73
CA GLN A 470 -28.55 -2.09 20.90
C GLN A 470 -29.30 -1.88 19.60
N THR A 471 -29.45 -0.61 19.21
CA THR A 471 -29.93 -0.20 17.88
C THR A 471 -28.74 0.24 17.05
N VAL A 472 -28.69 -0.15 15.79
CA VAL A 472 -27.64 0.33 14.86
C VAL A 472 -28.20 1.47 14.03
N GLU A 473 -27.52 2.60 14.11
CA GLU A 473 -27.80 3.79 13.31
C GLU A 473 -26.51 4.21 12.60
N ILE A 474 -26.61 4.49 11.30
CA ILE A 474 -25.47 4.86 10.44
C ILE A 474 -25.77 6.13 9.67
N LYS A 475 -24.72 6.85 9.28
CA LYS A 475 -24.80 7.93 8.29
C LYS A 475 -24.30 7.44 6.95
N ILE A 476 -25.09 7.67 5.92
CA ILE A 476 -24.84 7.33 4.53
C ILE A 476 -24.64 8.62 3.78
N ALA A 477 -23.49 8.82 3.14
CA ALA A 477 -23.17 9.98 2.32
C ALA A 477 -23.19 9.63 0.83
N ASN A 478 -23.76 10.50 0.01
CA ASN A 478 -23.58 10.45 -1.43
C ASN A 478 -22.39 11.35 -1.82
N VAL A 479 -21.25 10.72 -2.04
CA VAL A 479 -20.02 11.40 -2.48
C VAL A 479 -19.79 11.28 -3.99
N GLY A 480 -20.78 10.74 -4.72
CA GLY A 480 -20.83 10.72 -6.17
C GLY A 480 -21.45 11.98 -6.78
N THR A 481 -21.55 12.03 -8.12
CA THR A 481 -22.15 13.17 -8.85
C THR A 481 -23.61 12.95 -9.26
N ASN A 482 -24.12 11.72 -9.15
CA ASN A 482 -25.52 11.37 -9.43
C ASN A 482 -26.33 11.28 -8.14
N VAL A 483 -27.63 11.59 -8.24
CA VAL A 483 -28.60 11.28 -7.17
C VAL A 483 -28.69 9.76 -7.00
N VAL A 484 -28.57 9.26 -5.78
CA VAL A 484 -28.73 7.85 -5.45
C VAL A 484 -30.03 7.57 -4.70
N THR A 485 -30.66 6.45 -4.96
CA THR A 485 -31.93 6.04 -4.33
C THR A 485 -31.92 4.55 -4.01
N ASN A 486 -32.74 4.14 -3.04
CA ASN A 486 -32.85 2.72 -2.64
C ASN A 486 -31.50 2.10 -2.30
N VAL A 487 -30.72 2.75 -1.43
CA VAL A 487 -29.37 2.33 -1.06
C VAL A 487 -29.44 1.10 -0.12
N PRO A 488 -28.97 -0.09 -0.56
CA PRO A 488 -28.88 -1.25 0.29
C PRO A 488 -27.75 -1.05 1.32
N VAL A 489 -28.06 -1.34 2.59
CA VAL A 489 -27.11 -1.26 3.70
C VAL A 489 -27.18 -2.52 4.52
N SER A 490 -26.11 -2.83 5.21
CA SER A 490 -26.07 -3.98 6.10
C SER A 490 -25.12 -3.70 7.27
N TYR A 491 -25.32 -4.41 8.39
CA TYR A 491 -24.31 -4.49 9.43
C TYR A 491 -24.08 -5.94 9.87
N LYS A 492 -22.93 -6.21 10.46
CA LYS A 492 -22.61 -7.48 11.12
C LYS A 492 -21.80 -7.24 12.39
N ILE A 493 -21.88 -8.20 13.32
CA ILE A 493 -21.08 -8.23 14.54
C ILE A 493 -20.08 -9.36 14.38
N ASN A 494 -18.80 -9.06 14.50
CA ASN A 494 -17.70 -10.01 14.27
C ASN A 494 -17.89 -10.78 12.94
N SER A 495 -17.77 -12.10 12.96
CA SER A 495 -18.04 -13.00 11.82
C SER A 495 -19.50 -13.43 11.69
N GLY A 496 -20.43 -12.83 12.45
CA GLY A 496 -21.83 -13.20 12.46
C GLY A 496 -22.59 -12.93 11.17
N THR A 497 -23.86 -13.35 11.14
CA THR A 497 -24.76 -13.13 9.99
C THR A 497 -25.08 -11.64 9.83
N ALA A 498 -25.04 -11.17 8.59
CA ALA A 498 -25.36 -9.79 8.26
C ALA A 498 -26.86 -9.49 8.43
N VAL A 499 -27.17 -8.36 9.04
CA VAL A 499 -28.50 -7.77 9.10
C VAL A 499 -28.64 -6.77 7.97
N ASN A 500 -29.63 -6.95 7.11
CA ASN A 500 -29.82 -6.15 5.90
C ASN A 500 -30.92 -5.10 6.07
N GLY A 501 -30.77 -3.98 5.40
CA GLY A 501 -31.72 -2.90 5.30
C GLY A 501 -31.64 -2.17 3.96
N THR A 502 -32.52 -1.20 3.75
CA THR A 502 -32.51 -0.35 2.55
C THR A 502 -32.97 1.05 2.91
N TYR A 503 -32.15 2.05 2.65
CA TYR A 503 -32.60 3.44 2.68
C TYR A 503 -33.38 3.75 1.39
N SER A 504 -34.68 4.01 1.50
CA SER A 504 -35.58 4.17 0.34
C SER A 504 -35.72 5.61 -0.17
N GLY A 505 -35.10 6.59 0.48
CA GLY A 505 -35.12 7.99 0.05
C GLY A 505 -34.15 8.28 -1.09
N SER A 506 -34.13 9.54 -1.56
CA SER A 506 -33.10 10.09 -2.43
C SER A 506 -32.02 10.74 -1.60
N ILE A 507 -30.77 10.63 -2.05
CA ILE A 507 -29.61 11.32 -1.49
C ILE A 507 -28.99 12.11 -2.64
N GLU A 508 -29.03 13.43 -2.55
CA GLU A 508 -28.42 14.33 -3.54
C GLU A 508 -26.89 14.29 -3.42
N PRO A 509 -26.14 14.61 -4.49
CA PRO A 509 -24.69 14.76 -4.44
C PRO A 509 -24.24 15.69 -3.31
N GLY A 510 -23.32 15.18 -2.46
CA GLY A 510 -22.81 15.88 -1.28
C GLY A 510 -23.66 15.78 -0.01
N ASP A 511 -24.89 15.23 -0.11
CA ASP A 511 -25.76 15.07 1.05
C ASP A 511 -25.42 13.82 1.87
N THR A 512 -25.74 13.90 3.16
CA THR A 512 -25.63 12.80 4.11
C THR A 512 -26.97 12.56 4.79
N VAL A 513 -27.38 11.31 4.89
CA VAL A 513 -28.65 10.91 5.54
C VAL A 513 -28.37 9.88 6.62
N THR A 514 -29.27 9.84 7.61
CA THR A 514 -29.21 8.86 8.69
C THR A 514 -30.15 7.70 8.40
N TYR A 515 -29.69 6.47 8.66
CA TYR A 515 -30.50 5.25 8.56
C TYR A 515 -30.41 4.44 9.85
N THR A 516 -31.57 4.12 10.42
CA THR A 516 -31.68 3.29 11.61
C THR A 516 -32.20 1.90 11.22
N PHE A 517 -31.44 0.84 11.57
CA PHE A 517 -31.88 -0.55 11.34
C PHE A 517 -33.05 -0.89 12.27
N THR A 518 -34.05 -1.58 11.75
CA THR A 518 -35.21 -2.02 12.52
C THR A 518 -34.91 -3.20 13.43
N GLN A 519 -33.93 -4.03 13.06
CA GLN A 519 -33.49 -5.15 13.86
C GLN A 519 -32.43 -4.71 14.85
N THR A 520 -32.70 -4.93 16.14
CA THR A 520 -31.76 -4.73 17.25
C THR A 520 -30.96 -5.98 17.53
N TYR A 521 -29.92 -5.88 18.36
CA TYR A 521 -29.16 -7.01 18.88
C TYR A 521 -28.88 -6.84 20.37
N LEU A 522 -28.55 -7.94 21.06
CA LEU A 522 -28.05 -7.90 22.43
C LEU A 522 -26.53 -7.74 22.42
N ALA A 523 -26.01 -6.77 23.19
CA ALA A 523 -24.58 -6.57 23.32
C ALA A 523 -23.86 -7.82 23.83
N PRO A 524 -22.83 -8.34 23.15
CA PRO A 524 -22.08 -9.53 23.58
C PRO A 524 -21.38 -9.32 24.92
N HIS A 525 -21.01 -10.42 25.58
CA HIS A 525 -20.27 -10.37 26.86
C HIS A 525 -18.75 -10.20 26.70
N LEU A 526 -18.25 -10.16 25.49
CA LEU A 526 -16.86 -9.84 25.13
C LEU A 526 -16.83 -8.66 24.21
N ASP A 527 -15.72 -7.96 24.19
CA ASP A 527 -15.46 -6.91 23.22
C ASP A 527 -15.69 -7.42 21.78
N TYR A 528 -16.25 -6.57 20.97
CA TYR A 528 -16.66 -6.95 19.61
C TYR A 528 -16.48 -5.84 18.61
N THR A 529 -16.44 -6.21 17.33
CA THR A 529 -16.39 -5.28 16.22
C THR A 529 -17.74 -5.27 15.50
N LEU A 530 -18.32 -4.09 15.35
CA LEU A 530 -19.49 -3.85 14.51
C LEU A 530 -19.00 -3.23 13.21
N CYS A 531 -19.29 -3.89 12.06
CA CYS A 531 -19.03 -3.36 10.73
C CYS A 531 -20.35 -3.09 10.02
N ALA A 532 -20.53 -1.88 9.53
CA ALA A 532 -21.61 -1.50 8.63
C ALA A 532 -21.08 -1.31 7.22
N TYR A 533 -21.89 -1.59 6.21
CA TYR A 533 -21.49 -1.45 4.81
C TYR A 533 -22.66 -1.15 3.90
N SER A 534 -22.38 -0.38 2.82
CA SER A 534 -23.27 -0.20 1.69
C SER A 534 -23.03 -1.28 0.63
N ARG A 535 -24.01 -1.54 -0.23
CA ARG A 535 -23.90 -2.41 -1.40
C ARG A 535 -24.63 -1.80 -2.59
N TYR A 536 -24.43 -0.52 -2.82
CA TYR A 536 -25.07 0.15 -3.93
C TYR A 536 -24.55 -0.44 -5.27
N PRO A 537 -25.42 -1.02 -6.13
CA PRO A 537 -24.96 -1.86 -7.24
C PRO A 537 -24.08 -1.14 -8.26
N SER A 538 -24.30 0.17 -8.46
CA SER A 538 -23.59 1.01 -9.43
C SER A 538 -22.39 1.75 -8.81
N ASP A 539 -22.12 1.52 -7.54
CA ASP A 539 -20.94 2.05 -6.87
C ASP A 539 -19.71 1.28 -7.31
N ILE A 540 -18.68 1.99 -7.73
CA ILE A 540 -17.40 1.42 -8.15
C ILE A 540 -16.28 1.70 -7.15
N VAL A 541 -16.53 2.59 -6.17
CA VAL A 541 -15.57 2.99 -5.13
C VAL A 541 -15.83 2.17 -3.87
N ARG A 542 -15.22 0.99 -3.80
CA ARG A 542 -15.49 0.02 -2.72
C ARG A 542 -14.78 0.30 -1.41
N ILE A 543 -13.76 1.15 -1.42
CA ILE A 543 -12.91 1.40 -0.26
C ILE A 543 -13.65 2.16 0.87
N ASN A 544 -14.65 2.97 0.53
CA ASN A 544 -15.46 3.76 1.48
C ASN A 544 -16.84 3.14 1.78
N ASP A 545 -17.14 1.97 1.21
CA ASP A 545 -18.41 1.27 1.42
C ASP A 545 -18.55 0.67 2.81
N THR A 546 -17.48 0.45 3.54
CA THR A 546 -17.45 -0.26 4.82
C THR A 546 -16.83 0.58 5.91
N LEU A 547 -17.51 0.64 7.05
CA LEU A 547 -17.00 1.26 8.27
C LEU A 547 -17.13 0.27 9.42
N CYS A 548 -16.05 0.08 10.19
CA CYS A 548 -16.03 -0.79 11.36
C CYS A 548 -15.71 0.00 12.62
N MET A 549 -16.34 -0.36 13.73
CA MET A 549 -16.11 0.22 15.04
C MET A 549 -15.86 -0.91 16.05
N PHE A 550 -14.79 -0.79 16.80
CA PHE A 550 -14.54 -1.64 17.98
C PHE A 550 -15.37 -1.13 19.15
N ILE A 551 -16.05 -2.05 19.84
CA ILE A 551 -16.93 -1.75 20.96
C ILE A 551 -16.47 -2.55 22.18
N GLU A 552 -16.12 -1.83 23.23
CA GLU A 552 -15.84 -2.38 24.55
C GLU A 552 -17.13 -2.89 25.20
N SER A 553 -17.08 -4.09 25.79
CA SER A 553 -18.21 -4.67 26.51
C SER A 553 -18.01 -4.52 28.01
N LEU A 554 -18.93 -3.81 28.65
CA LEU A 554 -19.01 -3.76 30.11
C LEU A 554 -19.83 -4.96 30.62
N PRO A 555 -19.39 -5.63 31.69
CA PRO A 555 -20.18 -6.72 32.30
C PRO A 555 -21.58 -6.28 32.71
N ALA A 556 -22.56 -7.15 32.54
CA ALA A 556 -23.91 -6.99 33.10
C ALA A 556 -23.88 -7.00 34.61
N ALA A 557 -24.94 -6.52 35.24
CA ALA A 557 -25.06 -6.64 36.71
C ALA A 557 -25.26 -8.09 37.15
N TYR A 558 -26.10 -8.81 36.44
CA TYR A 558 -26.38 -10.23 36.64
C TYR A 558 -26.25 -10.99 35.34
N ASP A 559 -25.28 -11.89 35.26
CA ASP A 559 -25.00 -12.72 34.09
C ASP A 559 -24.36 -14.02 34.58
N ILE A 560 -25.11 -15.13 34.50
CA ILE A 560 -24.69 -16.42 34.97
C ILE A 560 -24.88 -17.47 33.87
N GLY A 561 -23.83 -18.09 33.41
CA GLY A 561 -23.90 -19.00 32.27
C GLY A 561 -23.27 -20.36 32.51
N VAL A 562 -23.68 -21.33 31.70
CA VAL A 562 -23.04 -22.66 31.64
C VAL A 562 -21.82 -22.61 30.77
N LEU A 563 -20.63 -22.77 31.36
CA LEU A 563 -19.36 -22.73 30.63
C LEU A 563 -19.12 -24.02 29.82
N GLU A 564 -19.38 -25.17 30.45
CA GLU A 564 -19.24 -26.51 29.81
C GLU A 564 -20.06 -27.58 30.54
N ILE A 565 -20.39 -28.65 29.83
CA ILE A 565 -20.83 -29.92 30.44
C ILE A 565 -19.56 -30.70 30.81
N VAL A 566 -19.25 -30.75 32.11
CA VAL A 566 -18.06 -31.43 32.63
C VAL A 566 -18.17 -32.94 32.54
N SER A 567 -19.38 -33.46 32.79
CA SER A 567 -19.72 -34.88 32.70
C SER A 567 -21.21 -35.04 32.35
N PRO A 568 -21.57 -35.99 31.50
CA PRO A 568 -20.72 -36.91 30.73
C PRO A 568 -20.02 -36.19 29.55
N ARG A 569 -18.90 -36.74 29.07
CA ARG A 569 -18.20 -36.31 27.84
C ARG A 569 -18.23 -37.44 26.81
N ASP A 570 -18.30 -37.11 25.54
CA ASP A 570 -18.20 -37.98 24.35
C ASP A 570 -19.26 -39.11 24.28
N SER A 571 -19.37 -39.96 25.30
CA SER A 571 -20.29 -41.09 25.29
C SER A 571 -20.70 -41.54 26.69
N THR A 572 -21.86 -42.25 26.79
CA THR A 572 -22.43 -42.72 28.02
C THR A 572 -22.79 -44.22 27.97
N PRO A 573 -22.76 -44.94 29.13
CA PRO A 573 -23.13 -46.34 29.16
C PRO A 573 -24.66 -46.52 29.01
N THR A 574 -25.06 -47.36 28.07
CA THR A 574 -26.48 -47.65 27.79
C THR A 574 -27.17 -48.31 29.00
N GLY A 575 -28.34 -47.77 29.36
CA GLY A 575 -29.18 -48.31 30.42
C GLY A 575 -28.67 -48.17 31.86
N GLN A 576 -27.47 -47.54 32.02
CA GLN A 576 -26.89 -47.26 33.33
C GLN A 576 -27.16 -45.80 33.74
N PRO A 577 -27.27 -45.58 35.10
CA PRO A 577 -27.41 -44.22 35.59
C PRO A 577 -26.22 -43.36 35.22
N VAL A 578 -26.49 -42.21 34.60
CA VAL A 578 -25.50 -41.17 34.22
C VAL A 578 -25.78 -39.93 35.05
N GLN A 579 -24.73 -39.38 35.63
CA GLN A 579 -24.78 -38.14 36.41
C GLN A 579 -24.28 -36.98 35.59
N VAL A 580 -25.00 -35.86 35.63
CA VAL A 580 -24.63 -34.64 34.91
C VAL A 580 -23.90 -33.68 35.85
N THR A 581 -22.75 -33.20 35.44
CA THR A 581 -21.98 -32.13 36.10
C THR A 581 -21.72 -31.04 35.11
N ILE A 582 -22.00 -29.79 35.48
CA ILE A 582 -21.76 -28.60 34.68
C ILE A 582 -20.78 -27.67 35.39
N ALA A 583 -20.02 -26.90 34.61
CA ALA A 583 -19.30 -25.73 35.10
C ALA A 583 -20.18 -24.50 34.86
N VAL A 584 -20.44 -23.76 35.92
CA VAL A 584 -21.25 -22.52 35.89
C VAL A 584 -20.36 -21.35 36.29
N LYS A 585 -20.37 -20.31 35.50
CA LYS A 585 -19.55 -19.10 35.72
C LYS A 585 -20.44 -17.87 35.90
N ASN A 586 -20.05 -17.02 36.84
CA ASN A 586 -20.63 -15.70 37.00
C ASN A 586 -19.84 -14.68 36.16
N TYR A 587 -20.43 -14.20 35.08
CA TYR A 587 -19.90 -13.18 34.19
C TYR A 587 -20.32 -11.78 34.64
N GLY A 588 -21.32 -11.66 35.53
CA GLY A 588 -21.84 -10.40 36.04
C GLY A 588 -20.95 -9.74 37.09
N THR A 589 -21.33 -8.52 37.48
CA THR A 589 -20.64 -7.77 38.53
C THR A 589 -21.17 -7.97 39.93
N ASN A 590 -22.30 -8.66 40.08
CA ASN A 590 -22.92 -8.98 41.37
C ASN A 590 -22.78 -10.49 41.69
N ALA A 591 -22.60 -10.80 42.98
CA ALA A 591 -22.64 -12.18 43.48
C ALA A 591 -24.05 -12.76 43.33
N VAL A 592 -24.15 -14.01 42.89
CA VAL A 592 -25.43 -14.70 42.65
C VAL A 592 -25.51 -16.01 43.44
N SER A 593 -26.67 -16.31 44.02
CA SER A 593 -26.95 -17.56 44.73
C SER A 593 -28.35 -18.02 44.45
N ASN A 594 -28.65 -19.28 44.83
CA ASN A 594 -29.95 -19.92 44.58
C ASN A 594 -30.33 -19.92 43.09
N ILE A 595 -29.36 -20.28 42.24
CA ILE A 595 -29.49 -20.26 40.78
C ILE A 595 -30.27 -21.54 40.36
N PRO A 596 -31.46 -21.38 39.75
CA PRO A 596 -32.15 -22.54 39.16
C PRO A 596 -31.37 -23.07 37.98
N VAL A 597 -31.18 -24.32 37.85
CA VAL A 597 -30.49 -24.99 36.72
C VAL A 597 -31.32 -26.17 36.23
N ARG A 598 -31.19 -26.44 34.94
CA ARG A 598 -31.92 -27.54 34.29
C ARG A 598 -31.00 -28.28 33.32
N TYR A 599 -31.24 -29.60 33.17
CA TYR A 599 -30.76 -30.30 32.00
C TYR A 599 -31.88 -31.10 31.31
N GLN A 600 -31.71 -31.32 30.00
CA GLN A 600 -32.67 -31.99 29.13
C GLN A 600 -31.96 -33.00 28.23
N LEU A 601 -32.68 -34.07 27.84
CA LEU A 601 -32.28 -35.02 26.82
C LEU A 601 -33.16 -34.84 25.58
N ASN A 602 -32.55 -34.60 24.42
CA ASN A 602 -33.26 -34.35 23.14
C ASN A 602 -34.36 -33.27 23.29
N TYR A 603 -34.06 -32.20 24.02
CA TYR A 603 -34.94 -31.05 24.29
C TYR A 603 -36.25 -31.44 25.04
N ALA A 604 -36.22 -32.53 25.82
CA ALA A 604 -37.36 -33.01 26.57
C ALA A 604 -36.90 -33.56 27.95
N ASN A 605 -37.90 -33.84 28.81
CA ASN A 605 -37.69 -34.43 30.13
C ASN A 605 -36.80 -33.60 31.06
N ASP A 606 -37.28 -32.40 31.40
CA ASP A 606 -36.60 -31.45 32.30
C ASP A 606 -36.23 -32.09 33.64
N ARG A 607 -34.96 -31.90 34.01
CA ARG A 607 -34.46 -32.24 35.33
C ARG A 607 -33.92 -31.00 35.99
N ASN A 608 -34.66 -30.47 36.92
CA ASN A 608 -34.41 -29.21 37.58
C ASN A 608 -33.67 -29.40 38.89
N ASP A 609 -32.80 -28.47 39.21
CA ASP A 609 -32.06 -28.41 40.47
C ASP A 609 -31.75 -26.93 40.82
N ILE A 610 -31.12 -26.67 41.96
CA ILE A 610 -30.79 -25.33 42.44
C ILE A 610 -29.34 -25.34 42.94
N ILE A 611 -28.53 -24.45 42.44
CA ILE A 611 -27.21 -24.13 42.98
C ILE A 611 -27.40 -23.17 44.15
N ALA A 612 -27.36 -23.68 45.38
CA ALA A 612 -27.55 -22.88 46.59
C ALA A 612 -26.30 -22.04 46.96
N GLN A 613 -25.11 -22.47 46.49
CA GLN A 613 -23.85 -21.77 46.74
C GLN A 613 -23.84 -20.41 46.05
N THR A 614 -23.25 -19.40 46.72
CA THR A 614 -22.99 -18.11 46.11
C THR A 614 -21.79 -18.22 45.15
N ILE A 615 -21.94 -17.66 43.95
CA ILE A 615 -20.87 -17.53 42.94
C ILE A 615 -20.52 -16.06 42.87
N GLU A 616 -19.30 -15.73 43.28
CA GLU A 616 -18.80 -14.35 43.22
C GLU A 616 -18.49 -13.93 41.74
N PRO A 617 -18.46 -12.62 41.44
CA PRO A 617 -18.09 -12.14 40.12
C PRO A 617 -16.77 -12.75 39.60
N GLY A 618 -16.81 -13.32 38.39
CA GLY A 618 -15.66 -13.97 37.74
C GLY A 618 -15.41 -15.40 38.15
N ASP A 619 -16.01 -15.87 39.24
CA ASP A 619 -15.84 -17.26 39.74
C ASP A 619 -16.56 -18.27 38.87
N THR A 620 -15.99 -19.49 38.86
CA THR A 620 -16.59 -20.68 38.22
C THR A 620 -16.71 -21.78 39.26
N ILE A 621 -17.87 -22.43 39.31
CA ILE A 621 -18.07 -23.60 40.13
C ILE A 621 -18.51 -24.82 39.31
N HIS A 622 -18.23 -26.02 39.81
CA HIS A 622 -18.75 -27.26 39.26
C HIS A 622 -19.96 -27.69 40.07
N PHE A 623 -21.08 -27.85 39.38
CA PHE A 623 -22.33 -28.31 40.00
C PHE A 623 -22.73 -29.67 39.43
N THR A 624 -22.99 -30.61 40.30
CA THR A 624 -23.48 -31.96 39.95
C THR A 624 -24.95 -32.04 40.28
N PHE A 625 -25.79 -32.33 39.29
CA PHE A 625 -27.22 -32.47 39.45
C PHE A 625 -27.54 -33.65 40.37
N THR A 626 -28.55 -33.50 41.23
CA THR A 626 -28.98 -34.58 42.13
C THR A 626 -29.70 -35.71 41.42
N GLN A 627 -30.33 -35.41 40.28
CA GLN A 627 -31.04 -36.38 39.45
C GLN A 627 -30.13 -36.95 38.37
N THR A 628 -30.15 -38.27 38.21
CA THR A 628 -29.49 -38.99 37.12
C THR A 628 -30.48 -39.33 36.01
N TYR A 629 -29.98 -39.74 34.87
CA TYR A 629 -30.75 -40.36 33.80
C TYR A 629 -30.12 -41.70 33.40
N ASN A 630 -30.91 -42.59 32.79
CA ASN A 630 -30.34 -43.81 32.22
C ASN A 630 -29.86 -43.52 30.81
N GLY A 631 -28.59 -43.90 30.53
CA GLY A 631 -27.99 -43.68 29.21
C GLY A 631 -28.86 -44.24 28.08
N PRO A 632 -29.22 -43.44 27.06
CA PRO A 632 -30.02 -43.93 25.92
C PRO A 632 -29.30 -45.03 25.13
N ILE A 633 -30.04 -45.71 24.26
CA ILE A 633 -29.47 -46.77 23.39
C ILE A 633 -28.94 -46.25 22.07
N ILE A 634 -29.17 -44.96 21.76
CA ILE A 634 -28.75 -44.27 20.54
C ILE A 634 -28.12 -42.92 20.92
N GLN A 635 -27.33 -42.37 20.02
CA GLN A 635 -26.80 -41.01 20.13
C GLN A 635 -27.93 -40.00 20.47
N TYR A 636 -27.65 -39.06 21.35
CA TYR A 636 -28.62 -38.09 21.85
C TYR A 636 -27.98 -36.76 22.14
N VAL A 637 -28.82 -35.72 22.28
CA VAL A 637 -28.40 -34.37 22.67
C VAL A 637 -28.64 -34.21 24.18
N LEU A 638 -27.62 -33.76 24.91
CA LEU A 638 -27.73 -33.31 26.30
C LEU A 638 -27.58 -31.78 26.31
N CYS A 639 -28.61 -31.08 26.79
CA CYS A 639 -28.56 -29.64 27.01
C CYS A 639 -28.61 -29.36 28.52
N ALA A 640 -27.82 -28.40 28.97
CA ALA A 640 -27.88 -27.90 30.35
C ALA A 640 -27.93 -26.37 30.31
N GLU A 641 -28.69 -25.79 31.24
CA GLU A 641 -28.87 -24.33 31.29
C GLU A 641 -29.05 -23.81 32.70
N THR A 642 -28.66 -22.54 32.93
CA THR A 642 -29.09 -21.73 34.06
C THR A 642 -30.46 -21.12 33.78
N GLN A 643 -31.23 -20.80 34.79
CA GLN A 643 -32.58 -20.22 34.67
C GLN A 643 -32.78 -19.06 35.65
N LEU A 644 -31.77 -18.22 35.80
CA LEU A 644 -31.83 -17.04 36.68
C LEU A 644 -32.73 -15.98 36.07
N SER A 645 -33.85 -15.66 36.69
CA SER A 645 -34.84 -14.71 36.14
C SER A 645 -34.33 -13.26 36.03
N THR A 646 -33.24 -12.93 36.72
CA THR A 646 -32.59 -11.59 36.66
C THR A 646 -31.40 -11.59 35.76
N ASP A 647 -31.12 -12.67 35.02
CA ASP A 647 -30.05 -12.71 34.06
C ASP A 647 -30.26 -11.69 32.92
N GLU A 648 -29.24 -10.88 32.67
CA GLU A 648 -29.29 -9.83 31.68
C GLU A 648 -28.70 -10.26 30.32
N TYR A 649 -28.05 -11.48 30.30
CA TYR A 649 -27.44 -12.01 29.06
C TYR A 649 -27.72 -13.51 28.87
N THR A 650 -28.89 -13.82 28.40
CA THR A 650 -29.37 -15.21 28.22
C THR A 650 -28.72 -16.06 27.11
N PRO A 651 -27.94 -15.55 26.13
CA PRO A 651 -27.28 -16.40 25.16
C PRO A 651 -26.22 -17.37 25.69
N ASN A 652 -25.69 -17.14 26.91
CA ASN A 652 -24.72 -18.02 27.56
C ASN A 652 -25.35 -18.94 28.63
N ASP A 653 -26.66 -18.81 28.86
CA ASP A 653 -27.38 -19.59 29.88
C ASP A 653 -27.26 -21.09 29.66
N GLY A 654 -27.19 -21.55 28.41
CA GLY A 654 -27.26 -22.96 28.08
C GLY A 654 -26.25 -23.44 27.04
N ILE A 655 -25.87 -24.68 27.17
CA ILE A 655 -25.01 -25.40 26.21
C ILE A 655 -25.60 -26.76 25.90
N CYS A 656 -25.45 -27.22 24.67
CA CYS A 656 -25.88 -28.55 24.25
C CYS A 656 -24.71 -29.33 23.66
N GLU A 657 -24.60 -30.61 24.01
CA GLU A 657 -23.60 -31.53 23.44
C GLU A 657 -24.27 -32.77 22.86
N ILE A 658 -23.71 -33.30 21.79
CA ILE A 658 -24.13 -34.55 21.16
C ILE A 658 -23.27 -35.67 21.74
N LEU A 659 -23.92 -36.60 22.46
CA LEU A 659 -23.25 -37.70 23.15
C LEU A 659 -23.51 -39.03 22.45
N GLY A 660 -22.44 -39.81 22.27
CA GLY A 660 -22.51 -41.22 21.87
C GLY A 660 -23.01 -42.14 23.00
N THR A 661 -23.22 -43.40 22.69
CA THR A 661 -23.57 -44.42 23.69
C THR A 661 -22.77 -45.69 23.48
N TYR A 662 -22.46 -46.39 24.55
CA TYR A 662 -21.79 -47.68 24.50
C TYR A 662 -22.49 -48.70 25.43
N VAL A 663 -22.47 -49.98 25.05
CA VAL A 663 -23.05 -51.04 25.84
C VAL A 663 -22.01 -51.57 26.84
N VAL A 664 -22.32 -51.56 28.13
CA VAL A 664 -21.50 -52.21 29.17
C VAL A 664 -21.81 -53.68 29.22
N GLY A 665 -20.95 -54.52 28.63
CA GLY A 665 -21.03 -56.00 28.77
C GLY A 665 -20.48 -56.45 30.10
N ILE A 666 -21.10 -57.53 30.70
CA ILE A 666 -20.72 -58.06 32.02
C ILE A 666 -19.33 -58.76 31.99
N GLU A 667 -18.65 -58.93 30.86
CA GLU A 667 -17.44 -59.76 30.75
C GLU A 667 -16.18 -59.07 30.28
N ASP A 668 -16.14 -57.74 30.02
CA ASP A 668 -14.91 -57.07 29.66
C ASP A 668 -14.18 -56.45 30.86
N MET A 669 -14.24 -57.08 32.01
CA MET A 669 -13.25 -56.88 33.09
C MET A 669 -12.08 -57.87 32.94
N LEU A 670 -11.62 -58.11 31.75
CA LEU A 670 -10.33 -58.73 31.51
C LEU A 670 -9.49 -57.81 30.69
N GLU A 671 -8.43 -57.36 31.32
CA GLU A 671 -7.23 -56.91 30.64
C GLU A 671 -7.09 -57.69 29.36
N ASP A 672 -7.19 -57.00 28.22
CA ASP A 672 -6.31 -57.31 27.14
C ASP A 672 -6.38 -56.27 26.02
N ASN A 673 -5.28 -55.62 25.79
CA ASN A 673 -4.83 -55.16 24.51
C ASN A 673 -4.74 -56.29 23.47
N GLU A 674 -5.73 -57.20 23.42
CA GLU A 674 -5.70 -58.28 22.47
C GLU A 674 -6.27 -57.86 21.13
N GLY A 675 -5.38 -57.78 20.17
CA GLY A 675 -5.50 -58.47 18.92
C GLY A 675 -5.79 -57.62 17.72
N LEU A 676 -6.28 -56.38 17.78
CA LEU A 676 -6.46 -55.56 16.59
C LEU A 676 -5.36 -54.45 16.46
N VAL A 677 -4.48 -54.63 15.51
CA VAL A 677 -3.43 -53.64 15.18
C VAL A 677 -3.64 -53.15 13.76
N ILE A 678 -3.63 -51.84 13.58
CA ILE A 678 -3.70 -51.16 12.25
C ILE A 678 -2.39 -50.44 12.00
N TYR A 679 -1.72 -50.81 10.89
CA TYR A 679 -0.45 -50.18 10.53
C TYR A 679 -0.24 -50.07 9.00
N PRO A 680 0.52 -49.08 8.53
CA PRO A 680 0.96 -47.90 9.30
C PRO A 680 -0.22 -47.00 9.67
N ASN A 681 -0.18 -46.41 10.85
CA ASN A 681 -1.16 -45.41 11.31
C ASN A 681 -0.41 -44.31 12.10
N PRO A 682 -0.18 -43.10 11.54
CA PRO A 682 -0.74 -42.58 10.29
C PRO A 682 -0.28 -43.27 9.01
N SER A 683 -1.10 -43.21 7.95
CA SER A 683 -0.92 -43.86 6.65
C SER A 683 -1.16 -42.89 5.49
N THR A 684 -0.60 -43.21 4.34
CA THR A 684 -0.91 -42.52 3.06
C THR A 684 -2.17 -43.06 2.38
N GLY A 685 -2.84 -44.02 3.02
CA GLY A 685 -4.11 -44.64 2.57
C GLY A 685 -4.06 -46.15 2.45
N GLU A 686 -2.88 -46.75 2.28
CA GLU A 686 -2.74 -48.23 2.35
C GLU A 686 -2.44 -48.67 3.78
N LEU A 687 -3.20 -49.62 4.26
CA LEU A 687 -3.19 -50.08 5.65
C LEU A 687 -3.26 -51.60 5.71
N ASN A 688 -2.64 -52.18 6.75
CA ASN A 688 -2.85 -53.57 7.12
C ASN A 688 -3.56 -53.61 8.49
N ILE A 689 -4.52 -54.47 8.60
CA ILE A 689 -5.25 -54.76 9.84
C ILE A 689 -4.85 -56.15 10.27
N LEU A 690 -4.12 -56.28 11.37
CA LEU A 690 -3.79 -57.55 11.99
C LEU A 690 -4.78 -57.83 13.11
N LEU A 691 -5.35 -59.03 13.07
CA LEU A 691 -6.27 -59.51 14.09
C LEU A 691 -5.90 -60.94 14.50
N GLU A 692 -5.82 -61.19 15.79
CA GLU A 692 -5.68 -62.55 16.34
C GLU A 692 -7.00 -63.01 16.96
N THR A 693 -7.53 -64.16 16.48
CA THR A 693 -8.80 -64.71 16.95
C THR A 693 -8.63 -66.13 17.43
N THR A 694 -9.39 -66.52 18.43
CA THR A 694 -9.38 -67.91 19.00
C THR A 694 -10.28 -68.88 18.25
N LYS A 695 -11.21 -68.37 17.41
CA LYS A 695 -12.16 -69.15 16.63
C LYS A 695 -12.37 -68.51 15.25
N SER A 696 -12.68 -69.39 14.28
CA SER A 696 -13.12 -68.92 12.96
C SER A 696 -14.50 -68.26 13.05
N SER A 697 -14.71 -67.10 12.41
CA SER A 697 -15.98 -66.40 12.44
C SER A 697 -16.15 -65.50 11.22
N GLU A 698 -17.38 -65.24 10.87
CA GLU A 698 -17.73 -64.18 9.90
C GLU A 698 -17.79 -62.83 10.61
N GLY A 699 -17.47 -61.78 9.88
CA GLY A 699 -17.48 -60.41 10.40
C GLY A 699 -17.72 -59.36 9.34
N VAL A 700 -17.78 -58.10 9.77
CA VAL A 700 -17.94 -56.93 8.90
C VAL A 700 -16.95 -55.86 9.33
N LEU A 701 -16.17 -55.37 8.38
CA LEU A 701 -15.32 -54.19 8.53
C LEU A 701 -16.05 -52.96 7.98
N ILE A 702 -16.14 -51.94 8.79
CA ILE A 702 -16.83 -50.68 8.45
C ILE A 702 -15.88 -49.52 8.72
N ILE A 703 -15.68 -48.62 7.72
CA ILE A 703 -14.93 -47.37 7.89
C ILE A 703 -15.86 -46.19 7.64
N ARG A 704 -15.83 -45.22 8.54
CA ARG A 704 -16.60 -43.97 8.45
C ARG A 704 -15.67 -42.78 8.50
N ASN A 705 -16.03 -41.70 7.75
CA ASN A 705 -15.35 -40.42 7.84
C ASN A 705 -15.75 -39.64 9.11
N PRO A 706 -15.14 -38.46 9.42
CA PRO A 706 -15.48 -37.66 10.60
C PRO A 706 -16.94 -37.16 10.64
N LEU A 707 -17.63 -37.15 9.51
CA LEU A 707 -19.05 -36.80 9.42
C LEU A 707 -20.00 -37.99 9.68
N GLY A 708 -19.42 -39.19 9.93
CA GLY A 708 -20.19 -40.43 10.15
C GLY A 708 -20.63 -41.15 8.87
N GLU A 709 -20.25 -40.64 7.70
CA GLU A 709 -20.60 -41.26 6.41
C GLU A 709 -19.79 -42.55 6.18
N LEU A 710 -20.44 -43.57 5.64
CA LEU A 710 -19.81 -44.84 5.28
C LEU A 710 -18.87 -44.63 4.06
N VAL A 711 -17.55 -44.87 4.23
CA VAL A 711 -16.56 -44.77 3.16
C VAL A 711 -16.04 -46.12 2.70
N TYR A 712 -16.16 -47.12 3.54
CA TYR A 712 -15.79 -48.51 3.19
C TYR A 712 -16.60 -49.52 4.03
N SER A 713 -17.01 -50.61 3.42
CA SER A 713 -17.61 -51.75 4.14
C SER A 713 -17.33 -53.06 3.40
N GLU A 714 -16.89 -54.08 4.12
CA GLU A 714 -16.58 -55.40 3.58
C GLU A 714 -16.96 -56.50 4.55
N ASN A 715 -17.57 -57.57 4.03
CA ASN A 715 -17.77 -58.78 4.81
C ASN A 715 -16.48 -59.58 4.80
N ILE A 716 -16.01 -59.95 5.95
CA ILE A 716 -14.76 -60.68 6.14
C ILE A 716 -14.99 -62.03 6.83
N SER A 717 -14.13 -63.00 6.49
CA SER A 717 -14.08 -64.29 7.20
C SER A 717 -12.70 -64.41 7.85
N VAL A 718 -12.67 -64.64 9.16
CA VAL A 718 -11.45 -64.83 9.93
C VAL A 718 -11.31 -66.26 10.39
N SER A 719 -10.06 -66.76 10.36
CA SER A 719 -9.72 -68.09 10.88
C SER A 719 -9.16 -68.00 12.30
N ALA A 720 -9.24 -69.07 13.09
CA ALA A 720 -8.52 -69.12 14.36
C ALA A 720 -7.03 -68.89 14.18
N GLY A 721 -6.41 -68.00 14.94
CA GLY A 721 -5.02 -67.54 14.83
C GLY A 721 -4.92 -66.12 14.26
N LYS A 722 -3.78 -65.82 13.67
CA LYS A 722 -3.48 -64.49 13.10
C LYS A 722 -4.10 -64.33 11.71
N ASN A 723 -4.84 -63.26 11.54
CA ASN A 723 -5.44 -62.82 10.27
C ASN A 723 -4.88 -61.47 9.89
N GLU A 724 -4.56 -61.26 8.61
CA GLU A 724 -4.12 -60.02 8.04
C GLU A 724 -5.09 -59.61 6.92
N LEU A 725 -5.65 -58.41 7.06
CA LEU A 725 -6.55 -57.80 6.09
C LEU A 725 -5.84 -56.58 5.53
N ARG A 726 -5.85 -56.40 4.20
CA ARG A 726 -5.34 -55.21 3.55
C ARG A 726 -6.49 -54.28 3.18
N LEU A 727 -6.33 -53.02 3.50
CA LEU A 727 -7.32 -51.98 3.26
C LEU A 727 -6.67 -50.85 2.44
N ASP A 728 -7.31 -50.48 1.35
CA ASP A 728 -6.89 -49.35 0.51
C ASP A 728 -7.92 -48.20 0.65
N LEU A 729 -7.49 -47.14 1.34
CA LEU A 729 -8.17 -45.86 1.49
C LEU A 729 -7.43 -44.73 0.77
N SER A 730 -6.58 -45.07 -0.19
CA SER A 730 -5.76 -44.08 -0.93
C SER A 730 -6.59 -43.08 -1.71
N HIS A 731 -7.87 -43.31 -1.93
CA HIS A 731 -8.79 -42.39 -2.58
C HIS A 731 -9.52 -41.44 -1.61
N GLN A 732 -9.35 -41.64 -0.30
CA GLN A 732 -10.01 -40.84 0.73
C GLN A 732 -9.19 -39.62 1.09
N ALA A 733 -9.84 -38.51 1.52
CA ALA A 733 -9.16 -37.26 1.90
C ALA A 733 -8.27 -37.45 3.15
N THR A 734 -7.27 -36.56 3.31
CA THR A 734 -6.51 -36.48 4.57
C THR A 734 -7.46 -36.20 5.74
N GLY A 735 -7.35 -36.97 6.83
CA GLY A 735 -8.23 -36.83 7.98
C GLY A 735 -8.22 -38.05 8.90
N LEU A 736 -9.05 -38.01 9.95
CA LEU A 736 -9.27 -39.12 10.87
C LEU A 736 -10.48 -39.91 10.40
N TYR A 737 -10.40 -41.25 10.43
CA TYR A 737 -11.46 -42.17 10.04
C TYR A 737 -11.72 -43.16 11.18
N HIS A 738 -12.96 -43.52 11.39
CA HIS A 738 -13.36 -44.50 12.38
C HIS A 738 -13.48 -45.88 11.74
N CYS A 739 -12.67 -46.78 12.20
CA CYS A 739 -12.70 -48.22 11.82
C CYS A 739 -13.47 -49.02 12.88
N THR A 740 -14.55 -49.64 12.47
CA THR A 740 -15.28 -50.57 13.29
C THR A 740 -15.21 -51.98 12.66
N LEU A 741 -14.69 -52.92 13.38
CA LEU A 741 -14.62 -54.31 12.96
C LEU A 741 -15.49 -55.18 13.89
N MET A 742 -16.52 -55.79 13.35
CA MET A 742 -17.42 -56.67 14.05
C MET A 742 -17.16 -58.11 13.66
N ILE A 743 -16.84 -58.99 14.60
CA ILE A 743 -16.57 -60.42 14.36
C ILE A 743 -17.28 -61.27 15.40
N GLY A 744 -18.26 -62.05 14.97
CA GLY A 744 -19.14 -62.78 15.91
C GLY A 744 -19.78 -61.74 16.86
N ASP A 745 -19.60 -61.99 18.18
CA ASP A 745 -20.14 -61.11 19.22
C ASP A 745 -19.17 -59.98 19.65
N ARG A 746 -18.01 -59.83 19.00
CA ARG A 746 -17.01 -58.84 19.37
C ARG A 746 -17.01 -57.68 18.40
N VAL A 747 -16.83 -56.45 18.94
CA VAL A 747 -16.70 -55.21 18.18
C VAL A 747 -15.41 -54.53 18.57
N TYR A 748 -14.58 -54.27 17.58
CA TYR A 748 -13.30 -53.53 17.71
C TYR A 748 -13.46 -52.17 17.07
N ASN A 749 -13.09 -51.10 17.80
CA ASN A 749 -13.07 -49.74 17.27
C ASN A 749 -11.66 -49.18 17.32
N ARG A 750 -11.20 -48.59 16.22
CA ARG A 750 -9.90 -47.91 16.09
C ARG A 750 -10.04 -46.66 15.25
N VAL A 751 -9.13 -45.72 15.46
CA VAL A 751 -9.02 -44.53 14.63
C VAL A 751 -7.87 -44.72 13.64
N ILE A 752 -8.15 -44.43 12.38
CA ILE A 752 -7.19 -44.41 11.28
C ILE A 752 -6.88 -42.96 10.94
N SER A 753 -5.61 -42.60 10.88
CA SER A 753 -5.15 -41.30 10.42
C SER A 753 -4.59 -41.40 9.01
N ILE A 754 -5.19 -40.71 8.03
CA ILE A 754 -4.68 -40.59 6.67
C ILE A 754 -3.97 -39.24 6.56
N GLN A 755 -2.70 -39.27 6.18
CA GLN A 755 -1.84 -38.07 5.97
C GLN A 755 -1.15 -38.22 4.63
N ARG A 756 -1.25 -37.19 3.78
CA ARG A 756 -0.60 -37.12 2.46
C ARG A 756 0.38 -35.98 2.42
#